data_4b479fa8ccc3df4ea13efcef00db69d7
#
_entry.id   4b479fa8ccc3df4ea13efcef00db69d7
#
_cell.length_a   1.000
_cell.length_b   1.000
_cell.length_c   1.000
_cell.angle_alpha   90.00
_cell.angle_beta   90.00
_cell.angle_gamma   90.00
#
_symmetry.space_group_name_H-M   'P 1'
#
loop_
_entity.id
_entity.type
_entity.pdbx_description
1 polymer ?
#
loop_
_entity_poly.entity_id
_entity_poly.type
_entity_poly.pdbx_seq_one_letter_code
_entity_poly.pdbx_strand_id
1 'polypeptide(L)'
;MMTREFTDSEIRYLRSLRAVDTVTPTRIIYSSEFKKRFLREYLNGKSPSAIFRDAGLPNVIVGRKRIERCTARWAKDEREEHDTSLGAPDPDSENVDMLLDETRKLVDDLSAALLRVERIIDMLKREHDQEANRPGARCARTPTNDPYRSGRLCARLERVTESVNTELRIAVIGAGPAGVYSSDIFLRQLKKLGEELGLGTEARIDLFEKLPVPFGLVRYGVAPDHPSIKFIASALEKTLDNPNIHLYCDVEFGKDVTLDDLLARYDAVLFATGAVKDKPLNLPGADLEGVYGAAKFVEWYDGYPTGAREWPLTAENVAVIGGGNVAMDVARELMRNADDLKAKTDIPDNVYEGIGRNKAKVLHLFIRRGVAQAKFSVQELREMEKLPGVQLIINEDDFELDDDTIEMAGKDKLTRQMVEELFAIREMAEDMQDDGDVDFEGNPADRRYYVHFNSAPTEILGEDGKVKAIRVERTETGADGRMHRTGEFTDYPVEAVYHAIGYRPAEAPGIAYDEHGAHLANANGDGRVTTEADGGEIRERLYATGWAKRGPVGLIGSTKSDALAIVTNMLEDLAKAAEGGRVAADRDPESIDRLLAGRGVRPIDFAGWKKVDAFERAEGAKEGREHKKVIDPEQMRELAHA
;
A
#
# COMPACT_ATOMS: atom_id res chain seq x y z
N MET A 1 -13.15 26.49 -41.10
CA MET A 1 -12.85 26.02 -39.73
C MET A 1 -11.36 25.78 -39.67
N MET A 2 -10.64 26.59 -38.92
CA MET A 2 -9.20 26.39 -38.71
C MET A 2 -9.03 25.12 -37.86
N THR A 3 -8.20 24.20 -38.27
CA THR A 3 -7.75 23.07 -37.46
C THR A 3 -6.93 23.65 -36.31
N ARG A 4 -7.32 23.35 -35.06
CA ARG A 4 -6.53 23.70 -33.86
C ARG A 4 -5.09 23.20 -34.06
N GLU A 5 -4.13 24.06 -33.81
CA GLU A 5 -2.71 23.67 -33.77
C GLU A 5 -2.37 23.05 -32.43
N PHE A 6 -1.51 22.04 -32.45
CA PHE A 6 -0.99 21.42 -31.21
C PHE A 6 -0.02 22.39 -30.53
N THR A 7 -0.10 22.48 -29.23
CA THR A 7 0.89 23.17 -28.40
C THR A 7 2.23 22.44 -28.42
N ASP A 8 3.31 23.09 -28.02
CA ASP A 8 4.63 22.47 -27.97
C ASP A 8 4.66 21.28 -26.97
N SER A 9 3.91 21.35 -25.87
CA SER A 9 3.75 20.26 -24.90
C SER A 9 2.99 19.08 -25.50
N GLU A 10 1.88 19.32 -26.20
CA GLU A 10 1.14 18.27 -26.90
C GLU A 10 1.98 17.59 -27.99
N ILE A 11 2.79 18.35 -28.73
CA ILE A 11 3.71 17.81 -29.74
C ILE A 11 4.75 16.89 -29.09
N ARG A 12 5.34 17.31 -27.95
CA ARG A 12 6.30 16.47 -27.20
C ARG A 12 5.66 15.20 -26.68
N TYR A 13 4.47 15.31 -26.10
CA TYR A 13 3.69 14.16 -25.64
C TYR A 13 3.41 13.18 -26.78
N LEU A 14 2.82 13.65 -27.87
CA LEU A 14 2.49 12.82 -29.04
C LEU A 14 3.72 12.11 -29.62
N ARG A 15 4.90 12.75 -29.62
CA ARG A 15 6.16 12.14 -30.05
C ARG A 15 6.63 11.01 -29.16
N SER A 16 6.25 10.99 -27.89
CA SER A 16 6.62 9.93 -26.96
C SER A 16 5.83 8.63 -27.15
N LEU A 17 4.70 8.69 -27.89
CA LEU A 17 3.79 7.57 -28.07
C LEU A 17 4.25 6.61 -29.15
N ARG A 18 4.22 5.31 -28.89
CA ARG A 18 4.49 4.25 -29.89
C ARG A 18 3.49 4.26 -31.07
N ALA A 19 2.31 4.83 -30.84
CA ALA A 19 1.26 4.96 -31.85
C ALA A 19 1.57 6.05 -32.89
N VAL A 20 2.58 6.90 -32.66
CA VAL A 20 2.91 8.08 -33.48
C VAL A 20 4.31 7.95 -34.04
N ASP A 21 4.42 8.03 -35.38
CA ASP A 21 5.72 8.07 -36.08
C ASP A 21 6.26 9.50 -36.14
N THR A 22 5.39 10.48 -36.47
CA THR A 22 5.79 11.88 -36.60
C THR A 22 4.63 12.79 -36.28
N VAL A 23 4.92 13.91 -35.59
CA VAL A 23 3.93 14.98 -35.33
C VAL A 23 4.51 16.36 -35.64
N THR A 24 3.69 17.20 -36.25
CA THR A 24 3.92 18.64 -36.52
C THR A 24 2.78 19.42 -35.86
N PRO A 25 2.86 20.75 -35.76
CA PRO A 25 1.80 21.58 -35.15
C PRO A 25 0.38 21.30 -35.68
N THR A 26 0.26 20.82 -36.91
CA THR A 26 -1.05 20.60 -37.54
C THR A 26 -1.35 19.16 -37.94
N ARG A 27 -0.38 18.24 -37.85
CA ARG A 27 -0.52 16.88 -38.39
C ARG A 27 0.14 15.81 -37.54
N ILE A 28 -0.55 14.68 -37.35
CA ILE A 28 -0.03 13.45 -36.77
C ILE A 28 0.12 12.39 -37.87
N ILE A 29 1.24 11.70 -37.91
CA ILE A 29 1.49 10.49 -38.71
C ILE A 29 1.55 9.33 -37.74
N TYR A 30 0.56 8.43 -37.83
CA TYR A 30 0.45 7.28 -36.95
C TYR A 30 1.29 6.11 -37.46
N SER A 31 1.83 5.32 -36.52
CA SER A 31 2.64 4.15 -36.83
C SER A 31 1.84 3.08 -37.57
N SER A 32 2.51 2.30 -38.38
CA SER A 32 1.89 1.17 -39.10
C SER A 32 1.38 0.11 -38.14
N GLU A 33 2.04 -0.08 -37.01
CA GLU A 33 1.64 -0.99 -35.95
C GLU A 33 0.34 -0.55 -35.29
N PHE A 34 0.21 0.73 -34.97
CA PHE A 34 -1.04 1.28 -34.41
C PHE A 34 -2.20 1.17 -35.39
N LYS A 35 -1.99 1.48 -36.67
CA LYS A 35 -3.04 1.34 -37.68
C LYS A 35 -3.56 -0.10 -37.78
N LYS A 36 -2.67 -1.10 -37.78
CA LYS A 36 -3.04 -2.53 -37.78
C LYS A 36 -3.80 -2.93 -36.52
N ARG A 37 -3.34 -2.48 -35.35
CA ARG A 37 -4.05 -2.68 -34.09
C ARG A 37 -5.42 -2.05 -34.12
N PHE A 38 -5.52 -0.78 -34.54
CA PHE A 38 -6.77 -0.05 -34.66
C PHE A 38 -7.80 -0.82 -35.52
N LEU A 39 -7.43 -1.25 -36.72
CA LEU A 39 -8.34 -1.98 -37.61
C LEU A 39 -8.84 -3.27 -36.98
N ARG A 40 -7.98 -4.04 -36.37
CA ARG A 40 -8.35 -5.28 -35.67
C ARG A 40 -9.34 -5.02 -34.52
N GLU A 41 -9.08 -4.04 -33.66
CA GLU A 41 -9.95 -3.73 -32.52
C GLU A 41 -11.29 -3.10 -32.98
N TYR A 42 -11.26 -2.27 -34.03
CA TYR A 42 -12.45 -1.67 -34.63
C TYR A 42 -13.39 -2.71 -35.26
N LEU A 43 -12.83 -3.67 -35.98
CA LEU A 43 -13.61 -4.78 -36.57
C LEU A 43 -14.21 -5.71 -35.50
N ASN A 44 -13.60 -5.78 -34.32
CA ASN A 44 -14.11 -6.48 -33.15
C ASN A 44 -15.15 -5.67 -32.34
N GLY A 45 -15.59 -4.51 -32.84
CA GLY A 45 -16.69 -3.74 -32.28
C GLY A 45 -16.28 -2.67 -31.24
N LYS A 46 -14.98 -2.46 -31.02
CA LYS A 46 -14.50 -1.40 -30.12
C LYS A 46 -14.65 -0.04 -30.81
N SER A 47 -15.09 0.98 -30.06
CA SER A 47 -15.27 2.31 -30.62
C SER A 47 -13.96 2.97 -31.04
N PRO A 48 -13.91 3.75 -32.14
CA PRO A 48 -12.69 4.45 -32.58
C PRO A 48 -12.03 5.31 -31.49
N SER A 49 -12.84 6.06 -30.75
CA SER A 49 -12.36 6.90 -29.63
C SER A 49 -11.71 6.07 -28.54
N ALA A 50 -12.26 4.91 -28.19
CA ALA A 50 -11.66 4.02 -27.21
C ALA A 50 -10.30 3.45 -27.69
N ILE A 51 -10.20 3.05 -28.96
CA ILE A 51 -8.95 2.52 -29.53
C ILE A 51 -7.84 3.58 -29.55
N PHE A 52 -8.19 4.83 -29.92
CA PHE A 52 -7.24 5.92 -29.90
C PHE A 52 -6.79 6.25 -28.47
N ARG A 53 -7.73 6.31 -27.53
CA ARG A 53 -7.46 6.53 -26.11
C ARG A 53 -6.51 5.47 -25.54
N ASP A 54 -6.78 4.19 -25.79
CA ASP A 54 -5.95 3.07 -25.31
C ASP A 54 -4.53 3.04 -25.94
N ALA A 55 -4.32 3.87 -26.95
CA ALA A 55 -3.00 4.10 -27.55
C ALA A 55 -2.35 5.42 -27.08
N GLY A 56 -2.91 6.07 -26.05
CA GLY A 56 -2.43 7.37 -25.55
C GLY A 56 -2.77 8.55 -26.47
N LEU A 57 -3.82 8.43 -27.29
CA LEU A 57 -4.23 9.41 -28.29
C LEU A 57 -5.65 9.93 -27.98
N PRO A 58 -5.88 10.62 -26.84
CA PRO A 58 -7.21 11.03 -26.44
C PRO A 58 -7.80 12.08 -27.38
N ASN A 59 -9.12 12.11 -27.45
CA ASN A 59 -9.86 13.01 -28.37
C ASN A 59 -9.55 14.50 -28.14
N VAL A 60 -9.25 14.87 -26.89
CA VAL A 60 -8.90 16.27 -26.52
C VAL A 60 -7.65 16.75 -27.27
N ILE A 61 -6.66 15.89 -27.44
CA ILE A 61 -5.42 16.20 -28.16
C ILE A 61 -5.61 16.00 -29.66
N VAL A 62 -6.10 14.80 -30.03
CA VAL A 62 -6.18 14.39 -31.44
C VAL A 62 -7.34 15.07 -32.18
N GLY A 63 -8.45 15.31 -31.45
CA GLY A 63 -9.70 15.85 -31.99
C GLY A 63 -10.59 14.81 -32.64
N ARG A 64 -11.87 14.73 -32.22
CA ARG A 64 -12.88 13.76 -32.68
C ARG A 64 -12.98 13.68 -34.20
N LYS A 65 -13.04 14.82 -34.87
CA LYS A 65 -13.10 14.89 -36.36
C LYS A 65 -11.86 14.27 -37.03
N ARG A 66 -10.70 14.32 -36.38
CA ARG A 66 -9.47 13.71 -36.90
C ARG A 66 -9.54 12.20 -36.74
N ILE A 67 -10.03 11.71 -35.60
CA ILE A 67 -10.26 10.27 -35.35
C ILE A 67 -11.26 9.72 -36.37
N GLU A 68 -12.40 10.38 -36.55
CA GLU A 68 -13.41 9.98 -37.56
C GLU A 68 -12.84 9.88 -38.98
N ARG A 69 -12.00 10.87 -39.37
CA ARG A 69 -11.33 10.85 -40.70
C ARG A 69 -10.32 9.72 -40.83
N CYS A 70 -9.56 9.43 -39.75
CA CYS A 70 -8.63 8.31 -39.74
C CYS A 70 -9.38 6.99 -39.84
N THR A 71 -10.46 6.81 -39.06
CA THR A 71 -11.32 5.64 -39.08
C THR A 71 -11.89 5.39 -40.47
N ALA A 72 -12.50 6.41 -41.08
CA ALA A 72 -13.09 6.29 -42.44
C ALA A 72 -12.06 5.91 -43.49
N ARG A 73 -10.85 6.51 -43.41
CA ARG A 73 -9.78 6.21 -44.35
C ARG A 73 -9.20 4.80 -44.17
N TRP A 74 -8.86 4.42 -42.90
CA TRP A 74 -8.24 3.13 -42.64
C TRP A 74 -9.20 1.96 -42.84
N ALA A 75 -10.51 2.13 -42.49
CA ALA A 75 -11.53 1.14 -42.78
C ALA A 75 -11.84 0.98 -44.28
N LYS A 76 -11.56 2.01 -45.09
CA LYS A 76 -11.67 1.93 -46.55
C LYS A 76 -10.48 1.19 -47.15
N ASP A 77 -9.26 1.52 -46.73
CA ASP A 77 -8.02 0.91 -47.18
C ASP A 77 -8.05 -0.62 -46.91
N GLU A 78 -8.56 -1.08 -45.75
CA GLU A 78 -8.70 -2.50 -45.40
C GLU A 78 -9.72 -3.25 -46.25
N ARG A 79 -10.84 -2.59 -46.62
CA ARG A 79 -11.87 -3.21 -47.51
C ARG A 79 -11.34 -3.46 -48.91
N GLU A 80 -10.37 -2.69 -49.36
CA GLU A 80 -9.71 -2.82 -50.65
C GLU A 80 -8.61 -3.92 -50.63
N GLU A 81 -8.02 -4.24 -49.43
CA GLU A 81 -7.01 -5.29 -49.27
C GLU A 81 -7.60 -6.67 -48.85
N HIS A 82 -8.82 -6.74 -48.31
CA HIS A 82 -9.37 -7.96 -47.69
C HIS A 82 -10.44 -8.70 -48.54
N ASP A 83 -10.17 -8.94 -49.83
CA ASP A 83 -10.88 -9.98 -50.56
C ASP A 83 -10.26 -11.39 -50.41
N THR A 84 -9.38 -11.58 -49.42
CA THR A 84 -8.78 -12.89 -49.10
C THR A 84 -8.49 -13.12 -47.62
N SER A 85 -9.18 -14.12 -47.04
CA SER A 85 -8.88 -14.99 -45.87
C SER A 85 -9.37 -14.64 -44.46
N LEU A 86 -10.11 -15.58 -43.87
CA LEU A 86 -10.77 -15.62 -42.55
C LEU A 86 -9.95 -16.28 -41.45
N GLY A 87 -10.16 -15.85 -40.20
CA GLY A 87 -9.80 -16.57 -38.96
C GLY A 87 -10.20 -15.78 -37.69
N ALA A 88 -10.92 -16.39 -36.76
CA ALA A 88 -11.57 -15.76 -35.58
C ALA A 88 -10.74 -15.80 -34.28
N PRO A 89 -11.04 -14.94 -33.27
CA PRO A 89 -10.24 -14.78 -32.05
C PRO A 89 -10.92 -15.20 -30.74
N ASP A 90 -10.13 -15.30 -29.66
CA ASP A 90 -10.43 -15.71 -28.29
C ASP A 90 -10.38 -14.49 -27.30
N PRO A 91 -11.35 -14.36 -26.34
CA PRO A 91 -11.59 -13.11 -25.60
C PRO A 91 -10.93 -12.94 -24.20
N ASP A 92 -10.12 -13.84 -23.68
CA ASP A 92 -9.76 -13.84 -22.23
C ASP A 92 -8.32 -13.37 -21.86
N SER A 93 -7.57 -12.69 -22.74
CA SER A 93 -6.12 -12.51 -22.55
C SER A 93 -5.67 -11.31 -21.68
N GLU A 94 -6.48 -10.27 -21.46
CA GLU A 94 -6.00 -9.03 -20.80
C GLU A 94 -5.84 -9.13 -19.27
N ASN A 95 -6.65 -9.94 -18.60
CA ASN A 95 -6.50 -10.18 -17.15
C ASN A 95 -5.34 -11.13 -16.82
N VAL A 96 -4.95 -11.97 -17.77
CA VAL A 96 -3.85 -12.94 -17.62
C VAL A 96 -2.49 -12.24 -17.72
N ASP A 97 -2.34 -11.25 -18.59
CA ASP A 97 -1.06 -10.55 -18.78
C ASP A 97 -0.66 -9.67 -17.59
N MET A 98 -1.62 -9.04 -16.91
CA MET A 98 -1.37 -8.24 -15.69
C MET A 98 -0.97 -9.15 -14.51
N LEU A 99 -1.67 -10.27 -14.35
CA LEU A 99 -1.32 -11.31 -13.37
C LEU A 99 0.03 -11.97 -13.69
N LEU A 100 0.37 -12.15 -14.97
CA LEU A 100 1.64 -12.69 -15.41
C LEU A 100 2.80 -11.72 -15.18
N ASP A 101 2.63 -10.42 -15.35
CA ASP A 101 3.66 -9.42 -15.08
C ASP A 101 3.90 -9.22 -13.57
N GLU A 102 2.84 -9.23 -12.74
CA GLU A 102 3.00 -9.26 -11.28
C GLU A 102 3.65 -10.57 -10.80
N THR A 103 3.28 -11.69 -11.42
CA THR A 103 3.88 -13.00 -11.12
C THR A 103 5.34 -13.05 -11.57
N ARG A 104 5.69 -12.47 -12.73
CA ARG A 104 7.08 -12.34 -13.18
C ARG A 104 7.92 -11.48 -12.25
N LYS A 105 7.41 -10.33 -11.82
CA LYS A 105 8.10 -9.46 -10.86
C LYS A 105 8.32 -10.16 -9.52
N LEU A 106 7.33 -10.90 -9.03
CA LEU A 106 7.44 -11.75 -7.84
C LEU A 106 8.47 -12.88 -8.03
N VAL A 107 8.53 -13.48 -9.21
CA VAL A 107 9.52 -14.52 -9.56
C VAL A 107 10.92 -13.92 -9.67
N ASP A 108 11.08 -12.73 -10.21
CA ASP A 108 12.37 -12.03 -10.31
C ASP A 108 12.88 -11.59 -8.93
N ASP A 109 12.00 -11.09 -8.07
CA ASP A 109 12.33 -10.74 -6.66
C ASP A 109 12.66 -11.99 -5.83
N LEU A 110 11.93 -13.10 -6.03
CA LEU A 110 12.23 -14.40 -5.44
C LEU A 110 13.55 -14.97 -5.95
N SER A 111 13.84 -14.81 -7.23
CA SER A 111 15.10 -15.26 -7.87
C SER A 111 16.29 -14.45 -7.35
N ALA A 112 16.12 -13.13 -7.15
CA ALA A 112 17.14 -12.28 -6.55
C ALA A 112 17.40 -12.63 -5.07
N ALA A 113 16.37 -13.01 -4.32
CA ALA A 113 16.50 -13.50 -2.95
C ALA A 113 17.16 -14.87 -2.89
N LEU A 114 16.81 -15.79 -3.79
CA LEU A 114 17.46 -17.10 -3.95
C LEU A 114 18.95 -16.96 -4.28
N LEU A 115 19.33 -16.06 -5.20
CA LEU A 115 20.72 -15.77 -5.53
C LEU A 115 21.51 -15.16 -4.35
N ARG A 116 20.84 -14.46 -3.41
CA ARG A 116 21.48 -14.00 -2.18
C ARG A 116 21.72 -15.15 -1.22
N VAL A 117 20.75 -16.05 -1.06
CA VAL A 117 20.89 -17.27 -0.24
C VAL A 117 21.99 -18.18 -0.83
N GLU A 118 22.04 -18.38 -2.14
CA GLU A 118 23.11 -19.13 -2.82
C GLU A 118 24.49 -18.50 -2.61
N ARG A 119 24.59 -17.14 -2.64
CA ARG A 119 25.87 -16.45 -2.32
C ARG A 119 26.29 -16.65 -0.86
N ILE A 120 25.33 -16.71 0.06
CA ILE A 120 25.61 -16.99 1.48
C ILE A 120 26.11 -18.42 1.64
N ILE A 121 25.47 -19.38 0.99
CA ILE A 121 25.90 -20.78 0.94
C ILE A 121 27.31 -20.90 0.33
N ASP A 122 27.58 -20.18 -0.75
CA ASP A 122 28.90 -20.17 -1.40
C ASP A 122 29.97 -19.45 -0.55
N MET A 123 29.60 -18.42 0.19
CA MET A 123 30.50 -17.74 1.12
C MET A 123 30.84 -18.65 2.31
N LEU A 124 29.86 -19.32 2.87
CA LEU A 124 30.06 -20.33 3.94
C LEU A 124 30.89 -21.52 3.45
N LYS A 125 30.71 -21.97 2.19
CA LYS A 125 31.57 -22.99 1.56
C LYS A 125 33.00 -22.53 1.36
N ARG A 126 33.25 -21.27 0.95
CA ARG A 126 34.59 -20.71 0.76
C ARG A 126 35.35 -20.51 2.08
N GLU A 127 34.69 -20.06 3.13
CA GLU A 127 35.27 -20.00 4.48
C GLU A 127 35.64 -21.39 4.99
N HIS A 128 34.79 -22.38 4.70
CA HIS A 128 35.05 -23.79 5.01
C HIS A 128 36.29 -24.33 4.28
N ASP A 129 36.44 -24.05 2.99
CA ASP A 129 37.59 -24.49 2.17
C ASP A 129 38.91 -23.81 2.60
N GLN A 130 38.85 -22.56 3.11
CA GLN A 130 40.01 -21.85 3.65
C GLN A 130 40.46 -22.40 5.00
N GLU A 131 39.53 -22.84 5.86
CA GLU A 131 39.87 -23.51 7.14
C GLU A 131 40.36 -24.95 6.94
N ALA A 132 39.86 -25.68 5.96
CA ALA A 132 40.32 -27.04 5.63
C ALA A 132 41.78 -27.12 5.15
N ASN A 133 42.30 -25.99 4.61
CA ASN A 133 43.65 -25.90 4.06
C ASN A 133 44.73 -25.40 5.07
N ARG A 134 44.41 -25.21 6.36
CA ARG A 134 45.40 -24.84 7.39
C ARG A 134 46.22 -26.07 7.81
N PRO A 135 47.58 -26.00 7.80
CA PRO A 135 48.43 -27.12 8.24
C PRO A 135 48.36 -27.33 9.75
N GLY A 136 47.83 -28.48 10.19
CA GLY A 136 47.90 -28.88 11.58
C GLY A 136 46.76 -29.72 12.20
N ALA A 137 45.73 -30.09 11.46
CA ALA A 137 44.62 -30.88 12.02
C ALA A 137 44.55 -32.30 11.46
N ARG A 138 45.24 -33.24 12.14
CA ARG A 138 44.96 -34.68 11.94
C ARG A 138 44.02 -35.16 13.03
N CYS A 139 42.82 -35.62 12.66
CA CYS A 139 41.98 -36.41 13.54
C CYS A 139 41.48 -37.66 12.77
N ALA A 140 41.32 -38.76 13.51
CA ALA A 140 41.18 -40.14 13.03
C ALA A 140 39.95 -40.34 12.15
N ARG A 141 40.14 -41.10 11.06
CA ARG A 141 39.11 -41.50 10.09
C ARG A 141 38.51 -42.85 10.47
N THR A 142 37.19 -42.91 10.51
CA THR A 142 36.40 -44.12 10.21
C THR A 142 35.82 -43.94 8.80
N PRO A 143 35.83 -44.96 7.94
CA PRO A 143 35.50 -44.83 6.53
C PRO A 143 33.99 -44.95 6.28
N THR A 144 33.34 -43.85 5.96
CA THR A 144 32.06 -43.87 5.25
C THR A 144 32.20 -43.01 4.01
N ASN A 145 31.86 -43.60 2.84
CA ASN A 145 31.97 -43.00 1.52
C ASN A 145 30.93 -41.89 1.24
N ASP A 146 30.95 -40.81 1.99
CA ASP A 146 30.15 -39.61 1.72
C ASP A 146 31.07 -38.40 1.68
N PRO A 147 31.27 -37.74 0.51
CA PRO A 147 32.21 -36.63 0.36
C PRO A 147 31.79 -35.33 1.08
N TYR A 148 30.59 -35.28 1.70
CA TYR A 148 30.05 -34.08 2.36
C TYR A 148 30.15 -34.09 3.90
N ARG A 149 30.75 -35.13 4.50
CA ARG A 149 30.96 -35.17 5.97
C ARG A 149 32.39 -34.80 6.36
N SER A 150 32.70 -33.51 6.40
CA SER A 150 33.91 -33.06 7.09
C SER A 150 33.60 -32.93 8.60
N GLY A 151 34.42 -33.60 9.44
CA GLY A 151 34.14 -33.75 10.87
C GLY A 151 34.08 -32.47 11.71
N ARG A 152 34.47 -31.31 11.12
CA ARG A 152 34.32 -30.00 11.79
C ARG A 152 32.97 -29.35 11.54
N LEU A 153 32.41 -29.50 10.33
CA LEU A 153 31.06 -29.06 10.04
C LEU A 153 30.06 -29.88 10.88
N CYS A 154 30.25 -31.22 10.98
CA CYS A 154 29.44 -32.07 11.89
C CYS A 154 29.55 -31.64 13.35
N ALA A 155 30.77 -31.38 13.88
CA ALA A 155 30.94 -30.95 15.28
C ALA A 155 30.47 -29.51 15.55
N ARG A 156 30.41 -28.65 14.50
CA ARG A 156 29.83 -27.30 14.58
C ARG A 156 28.30 -27.35 14.47
N LEU A 157 27.79 -28.21 13.59
CA LEU A 157 26.36 -28.50 13.45
C LEU A 157 25.80 -29.30 14.63
N GLU A 158 26.56 -30.24 15.23
CA GLU A 158 26.16 -30.93 16.46
C GLU A 158 26.07 -29.98 17.66
N ARG A 159 26.95 -28.99 17.76
CA ARG A 159 26.83 -27.92 18.79
C ARG A 159 25.70 -26.95 18.50
N VAL A 160 25.42 -26.65 17.23
CA VAL A 160 24.23 -25.91 16.81
C VAL A 160 22.99 -26.76 17.07
N THR A 161 23.01 -28.08 16.81
CA THR A 161 21.90 -28.98 17.09
C THR A 161 21.67 -29.24 18.59
N GLU A 162 22.71 -29.32 19.42
CA GLU A 162 22.54 -29.37 20.86
C GLU A 162 21.99 -28.07 21.45
N SER A 163 22.30 -26.92 20.84
CA SER A 163 21.70 -25.61 21.19
C SER A 163 20.40 -25.32 20.44
N VAL A 164 20.12 -25.93 19.29
CA VAL A 164 18.92 -25.79 18.42
C VAL A 164 17.92 -26.93 18.62
N ASN A 165 18.20 -27.92 19.45
CA ASN A 165 17.15 -28.82 19.97
C ASN A 165 16.20 -28.07 20.93
N THR A 166 16.40 -26.78 21.10
CA THR A 166 15.48 -25.89 21.80
C THR A 166 14.69 -25.13 20.76
N GLU A 167 13.38 -25.23 20.81
CA GLU A 167 12.42 -24.46 20.00
C GLU A 167 12.80 -22.96 20.01
N LEU A 168 12.99 -22.33 18.83
CA LEU A 168 13.22 -20.91 18.72
C LEU A 168 11.96 -20.14 19.11
N ARG A 169 12.11 -19.10 19.91
CA ARG A 169 11.00 -18.26 20.37
C ARG A 169 11.14 -16.86 19.83
N ILE A 170 10.15 -16.44 19.05
CA ILE A 170 10.13 -15.13 18.38
C ILE A 170 8.92 -14.33 18.87
N ALA A 171 9.15 -13.12 19.35
CA ALA A 171 8.08 -12.16 19.62
C ALA A 171 7.90 -11.26 18.40
N VAL A 172 6.65 -11.08 17.96
CA VAL A 172 6.28 -10.15 16.89
C VAL A 172 5.31 -9.13 17.46
N ILE A 173 5.62 -7.84 17.32
CA ILE A 173 4.81 -6.74 17.85
C ILE A 173 4.02 -6.10 16.71
N GLY A 174 2.72 -6.36 16.67
CA GLY A 174 1.77 -5.92 15.65
C GLY A 174 1.27 -7.07 14.78
N ALA A 175 -0.03 -7.39 14.88
CA ALA A 175 -0.72 -8.42 14.10
C ALA A 175 -1.34 -7.89 12.80
N GLY A 176 -0.74 -6.84 12.21
CA GLY A 176 -1.03 -6.40 10.86
C GLY A 176 -0.36 -7.28 9.80
N PRO A 177 -0.53 -6.96 8.49
CA PRO A 177 0.04 -7.77 7.40
C PRO A 177 1.54 -8.05 7.54
N ALA A 178 2.32 -7.05 7.96
CA ALA A 178 3.77 -7.19 8.11
C ALA A 178 4.14 -8.25 9.17
N GLY A 179 3.48 -8.23 10.32
CA GLY A 179 3.71 -9.21 11.38
C GLY A 179 3.28 -10.62 10.97
N VAL A 180 2.07 -10.76 10.43
CA VAL A 180 1.52 -12.06 10.01
C VAL A 180 2.34 -12.68 8.88
N TYR A 181 2.72 -11.90 7.83
CA TYR A 181 3.57 -12.42 6.76
C TYR A 181 4.97 -12.78 7.24
N SER A 182 5.57 -11.97 8.12
CA SER A 182 6.90 -12.29 8.66
C SER A 182 6.87 -13.58 9.47
N SER A 183 5.80 -13.83 10.22
CA SER A 183 5.61 -15.06 10.99
C SER A 183 5.56 -16.30 10.08
N ASP A 184 4.73 -16.26 9.04
CA ASP A 184 4.61 -17.36 8.07
C ASP A 184 5.92 -17.59 7.31
N ILE A 185 6.57 -16.51 6.84
CA ILE A 185 7.83 -16.60 6.12
C ILE A 185 8.93 -17.15 7.02
N PHE A 186 9.00 -16.73 8.30
CA PHE A 186 9.97 -17.24 9.26
C PHE A 186 9.85 -18.74 9.43
N LEU A 187 8.65 -19.25 9.69
CA LEU A 187 8.41 -20.70 9.87
C LEU A 187 8.78 -21.49 8.61
N ARG A 188 8.40 -20.99 7.42
CA ARG A 188 8.73 -21.66 6.15
C ARG A 188 10.21 -21.65 5.83
N GLN A 189 10.90 -20.53 6.04
CA GLN A 189 12.35 -20.46 5.80
C GLN A 189 13.13 -21.29 6.81
N LEU A 190 12.75 -21.27 8.07
CA LEU A 190 13.37 -22.09 9.09
C LEU A 190 13.22 -23.59 8.79
N LYS A 191 12.01 -24.03 8.40
CA LYS A 191 11.75 -25.42 8.00
C LYS A 191 12.61 -25.82 6.79
N LYS A 192 12.68 -24.98 5.75
CA LYS A 192 13.51 -25.23 4.58
C LYS A 192 14.98 -25.37 4.95
N LEU A 193 15.50 -24.46 5.78
CA LEU A 193 16.88 -24.50 6.26
C LEU A 193 17.13 -25.77 7.08
N GLY A 194 16.21 -26.16 7.94
CA GLY A 194 16.28 -27.40 8.70
C GLY A 194 16.33 -28.66 7.82
N GLU A 195 15.48 -28.72 6.78
CA GLU A 195 15.47 -29.82 5.82
C GLU A 195 16.79 -29.90 5.05
N GLU A 196 17.35 -28.79 4.60
CA GLU A 196 18.64 -28.71 3.88
C GLU A 196 19.84 -29.14 4.74
N LEU A 197 19.78 -28.85 6.03
CA LEU A 197 20.84 -29.17 6.98
C LEU A 197 20.63 -30.51 7.70
N GLY A 198 19.49 -31.18 7.50
CA GLY A 198 19.12 -32.41 8.22
C GLY A 198 18.88 -32.19 9.71
N LEU A 199 18.40 -31.01 10.09
CA LEU A 199 18.14 -30.59 11.47
C LEU A 199 16.63 -30.56 11.76
N GLY A 200 16.22 -30.98 12.94
CA GLY A 200 14.88 -30.70 13.48
C GLY A 200 14.84 -29.26 13.98
N THR A 201 14.24 -28.37 13.20
CA THR A 201 14.12 -26.96 13.59
C THR A 201 12.66 -26.66 13.90
N GLU A 202 12.38 -26.30 15.14
CA GLU A 202 11.06 -25.88 15.60
C GLU A 202 11.12 -24.41 16.04
N ALA A 203 10.05 -23.68 15.83
CA ALA A 203 9.91 -22.32 16.34
C ALA A 203 8.48 -22.07 16.80
N ARG A 204 8.35 -21.30 17.86
CA ARG A 204 7.11 -20.70 18.34
C ARG A 204 7.18 -19.20 18.10
N ILE A 205 6.12 -18.64 17.53
CA ILE A 205 5.95 -17.21 17.30
C ILE A 205 4.78 -16.72 18.15
N ASP A 206 5.05 -15.81 19.05
CA ASP A 206 4.05 -15.12 19.85
C ASP A 206 3.82 -13.73 19.25
N LEU A 207 2.61 -13.49 18.71
CA LEU A 207 2.22 -12.32 17.95
C LEU A 207 1.33 -11.43 18.81
N PHE A 208 1.87 -10.27 19.23
CA PHE A 208 1.20 -9.32 20.13
C PHE A 208 0.52 -8.21 19.35
N GLU A 209 -0.73 -7.91 19.69
CA GLU A 209 -1.53 -6.85 19.11
C GLU A 209 -2.22 -6.04 20.21
N LYS A 210 -2.08 -4.70 20.14
CA LYS A 210 -2.71 -3.80 21.14
C LYS A 210 -4.23 -3.74 21.04
N LEU A 211 -4.78 -4.02 19.85
CA LEU A 211 -6.22 -4.05 19.63
C LEU A 211 -6.81 -5.40 20.05
N PRO A 212 -8.11 -5.43 20.40
CA PRO A 212 -8.80 -6.69 20.69
C PRO A 212 -8.87 -7.67 19.53
N VAL A 213 -8.55 -7.22 18.31
CA VAL A 213 -8.68 -7.96 17.06
C VAL A 213 -7.47 -7.75 16.15
N PRO A 214 -7.06 -8.74 15.31
CA PRO A 214 -5.90 -8.66 14.44
C PRO A 214 -6.17 -7.86 13.16
N PHE A 215 -5.19 -7.90 12.24
CA PHE A 215 -5.12 -7.43 10.86
C PHE A 215 -4.79 -5.94 10.69
N GLY A 216 -4.68 -5.14 11.76
CA GLY A 216 -4.20 -3.75 11.70
C GLY A 216 -4.90 -2.93 10.62
N LEU A 217 -4.14 -2.27 9.74
CA LEU A 217 -4.69 -1.40 8.70
C LEU A 217 -5.46 -2.13 7.57
N VAL A 218 -5.37 -3.44 7.41
CA VAL A 218 -6.28 -4.17 6.50
C VAL A 218 -7.72 -4.05 7.00
N ARG A 219 -7.89 -4.08 8.32
CA ARG A 219 -9.20 -3.94 8.95
C ARG A 219 -9.59 -2.49 9.21
N TYR A 220 -8.63 -1.63 9.58
CA TYR A 220 -8.86 -0.28 10.11
C TYR A 220 -8.11 0.83 9.38
N GLY A 221 -7.85 0.64 8.10
CA GLY A 221 -7.13 1.62 7.29
C GLY A 221 -7.35 1.50 5.80
N VAL A 222 -7.85 0.36 5.33
CA VAL A 222 -8.36 0.18 3.97
C VAL A 222 -9.79 0.66 3.93
N ALA A 223 -10.11 1.59 3.04
CA ALA A 223 -11.45 2.16 2.95
C ALA A 223 -12.52 1.05 2.80
N PRO A 224 -13.71 1.22 3.40
CA PRO A 224 -14.74 0.18 3.43
C PRO A 224 -15.19 -0.25 2.04
N ASP A 225 -15.13 0.61 1.06
CA ASP A 225 -15.51 0.37 -0.32
C ASP A 225 -14.45 -0.37 -1.18
N HIS A 226 -13.35 -0.85 -0.56
CA HIS A 226 -12.36 -1.74 -1.17
C HIS A 226 -12.46 -3.20 -0.67
N PRO A 227 -13.57 -3.93 -0.90
CA PRO A 227 -13.76 -5.27 -0.37
C PRO A 227 -12.70 -6.26 -0.89
N SER A 228 -12.23 -6.10 -2.13
CA SER A 228 -11.18 -6.95 -2.71
C SER A 228 -9.85 -6.86 -1.96
N ILE A 229 -9.50 -5.67 -1.45
CA ILE A 229 -8.29 -5.48 -0.65
C ILE A 229 -8.52 -6.04 0.77
N LYS A 230 -9.70 -5.80 1.35
CA LYS A 230 -10.07 -6.37 2.67
C LYS A 230 -10.09 -7.91 2.65
N PHE A 231 -10.37 -8.53 1.50
CA PHE A 231 -10.30 -9.99 1.33
C PHE A 231 -8.93 -10.59 1.64
N ILE A 232 -7.86 -9.79 1.63
CA ILE A 232 -6.52 -10.22 2.09
C ILE A 232 -6.56 -10.71 3.55
N ALA A 233 -7.48 -10.22 4.37
CA ALA A 233 -7.69 -10.69 5.74
C ALA A 233 -7.91 -12.21 5.80
N SER A 234 -8.62 -12.80 4.83
CA SER A 234 -8.83 -14.26 4.76
C SER A 234 -7.53 -15.05 4.55
N ALA A 235 -6.57 -14.50 3.82
CA ALA A 235 -5.25 -15.11 3.66
C ALA A 235 -4.39 -14.97 4.93
N LEU A 236 -4.49 -13.85 5.61
CA LEU A 236 -3.82 -13.61 6.91
C LEU A 236 -4.40 -14.53 7.99
N GLU A 237 -5.71 -14.72 7.98
CA GLU A 237 -6.42 -15.61 8.90
C GLU A 237 -5.95 -17.07 8.79
N LYS A 238 -5.76 -17.58 7.57
CA LYS A 238 -5.18 -18.91 7.34
C LYS A 238 -3.77 -19.04 7.91
N THR A 239 -3.00 -17.97 7.92
CA THR A 239 -1.67 -17.95 8.53
C THR A 239 -1.77 -18.03 10.05
N LEU A 240 -2.71 -17.31 10.66
CA LEU A 240 -2.93 -17.34 12.11
C LEU A 240 -3.46 -18.67 12.64
N ASP A 241 -4.03 -19.52 11.76
CA ASP A 241 -4.46 -20.88 12.10
C ASP A 241 -3.28 -21.88 12.24
N ASN A 242 -2.04 -21.43 12.01
CA ASN A 242 -0.86 -22.26 12.19
C ASN A 242 -0.59 -22.50 13.69
N PRO A 243 -0.46 -23.77 14.14
CA PRO A 243 -0.27 -24.08 15.56
C PRO A 243 1.01 -23.49 16.18
N ASN A 244 1.97 -23.10 15.39
CA ASN A 244 3.21 -22.48 15.87
C ASN A 244 3.11 -20.95 15.95
N ILE A 245 1.95 -20.34 15.63
CA ILE A 245 1.69 -18.92 15.76
C ILE A 245 0.62 -18.71 16.83
N HIS A 246 1.01 -18.08 17.92
CA HIS A 246 0.13 -17.78 19.05
C HIS A 246 -0.23 -16.28 19.02
N LEU A 247 -1.52 -15.98 18.89
CA LEU A 247 -2.03 -14.63 18.85
C LEU A 247 -2.35 -14.14 20.27
N TYR A 248 -1.89 -12.93 20.58
CA TYR A 248 -2.13 -12.22 21.84
C TYR A 248 -2.68 -10.83 21.51
N CYS A 249 -3.96 -10.73 21.18
CA CYS A 249 -4.64 -9.44 21.04
C CYS A 249 -5.00 -8.85 22.41
N ASP A 250 -5.26 -7.54 22.44
CA ASP A 250 -5.50 -6.74 23.65
C ASP A 250 -4.28 -6.71 24.60
N VAL A 251 -3.06 -6.76 24.01
CA VAL A 251 -1.78 -6.71 24.72
C VAL A 251 -0.91 -5.61 24.11
N GLU A 252 -0.68 -4.53 24.85
CA GLU A 252 0.05 -3.35 24.38
C GLU A 252 1.52 -3.39 24.80
N PHE A 253 2.42 -3.33 23.80
CA PHE A 253 3.86 -3.18 24.03
C PHE A 253 4.15 -1.83 24.71
N GLY A 254 4.97 -1.85 25.75
CA GLY A 254 5.31 -0.69 26.56
C GLY A 254 4.39 -0.46 27.74
N LYS A 255 3.24 -1.13 27.78
CA LYS A 255 2.28 -1.08 28.89
C LYS A 255 2.11 -2.45 29.56
N ASP A 256 1.65 -3.43 28.80
CA ASP A 256 1.34 -4.77 29.28
C ASP A 256 2.56 -5.70 29.22
N VAL A 257 3.42 -5.50 28.22
CA VAL A 257 4.72 -6.17 28.05
C VAL A 257 5.78 -5.13 27.73
N THR A 258 6.95 -5.25 28.39
CA THR A 258 8.11 -4.37 28.18
C THR A 258 9.14 -5.04 27.27
N LEU A 259 10.11 -4.26 26.77
CA LEU A 259 11.20 -4.81 25.98
C LEU A 259 12.03 -5.84 26.79
N ASP A 260 12.28 -5.55 28.08
CA ASP A 260 13.04 -6.46 28.96
C ASP A 260 12.28 -7.78 29.20
N ASP A 261 10.95 -7.72 29.35
CA ASP A 261 10.13 -8.94 29.45
C ASP A 261 10.29 -9.81 28.21
N LEU A 262 10.30 -9.19 27.02
CA LEU A 262 10.43 -9.91 25.75
C LEU A 262 11.86 -10.46 25.58
N LEU A 263 12.89 -9.65 25.81
CA LEU A 263 14.27 -10.08 25.68
C LEU A 263 14.65 -11.20 26.69
N ALA A 264 13.97 -11.28 27.81
CA ALA A 264 14.15 -12.41 28.75
C ALA A 264 13.61 -13.73 28.21
N ARG A 265 12.58 -13.71 27.34
CA ARG A 265 11.78 -14.90 26.94
C ARG A 265 11.93 -15.29 25.48
N TYR A 266 12.36 -14.38 24.60
CA TYR A 266 12.41 -14.59 23.16
C TYR A 266 13.82 -14.45 22.62
N ASP A 267 14.16 -15.22 21.61
CA ASP A 267 15.46 -15.18 20.93
C ASP A 267 15.57 -13.96 20.01
N ALA A 268 14.45 -13.48 19.51
CA ALA A 268 14.35 -12.23 18.75
C ALA A 268 13.00 -11.54 18.94
N VAL A 269 12.99 -10.21 18.77
CA VAL A 269 11.80 -9.38 18.79
C VAL A 269 11.72 -8.61 17.48
N LEU A 270 10.60 -8.77 16.76
CA LEU A 270 10.33 -8.12 15.49
C LEU A 270 9.22 -7.07 15.64
N PHE A 271 9.53 -5.81 15.39
CA PHE A 271 8.56 -4.72 15.37
C PHE A 271 7.88 -4.61 14.01
N ALA A 272 6.59 -4.87 13.97
CA ALA A 272 5.69 -4.77 12.81
C ALA A 272 4.51 -3.82 13.09
N THR A 273 4.76 -2.78 13.89
CA THR A 273 3.75 -1.86 14.46
C THR A 273 3.10 -0.92 13.45
N GLY A 274 3.58 -0.91 12.21
CA GLY A 274 3.04 -0.08 11.15
C GLY A 274 3.28 1.42 11.35
N ALA A 275 2.45 2.24 10.69
CA ALA A 275 2.40 3.69 10.84
C ALA A 275 0.91 4.10 10.87
N VAL A 276 0.46 4.71 11.97
CA VAL A 276 -0.95 4.91 12.27
C VAL A 276 -1.29 6.34 12.74
N LYS A 277 -0.30 7.20 12.93
CA LYS A 277 -0.49 8.60 13.34
C LYS A 277 -0.27 9.52 12.15
N ASP A 278 -1.06 10.58 12.04
CA ASP A 278 -0.84 11.62 11.03
C ASP A 278 0.52 12.31 11.23
N LYS A 279 1.18 12.64 10.12
CA LYS A 279 2.24 13.64 10.12
C LYS A 279 1.65 15.01 10.43
N PRO A 280 2.30 15.82 11.28
CA PRO A 280 1.80 17.16 11.58
C PRO A 280 1.73 18.01 10.32
N LEU A 281 0.64 18.76 10.18
CA LEU A 281 0.50 19.76 9.14
C LEU A 281 1.19 21.04 9.60
N ASN A 282 2.37 21.33 9.04
CA ASN A 282 3.17 22.49 9.41
C ASN A 282 2.77 23.70 8.55
N LEU A 283 1.51 24.16 8.67
CA LEU A 283 1.00 25.35 8.01
C LEU A 283 0.39 26.30 9.05
N PRO A 284 0.46 27.62 8.84
CA PRO A 284 -0.32 28.58 9.61
C PRO A 284 -1.81 28.20 9.58
N GLY A 285 -2.48 28.23 10.75
CA GLY A 285 -3.88 27.86 10.87
C GLY A 285 -4.17 26.37 10.97
N ALA A 286 -3.15 25.51 11.06
CA ALA A 286 -3.35 24.06 11.23
C ALA A 286 -4.00 23.64 12.54
N ASP A 287 -4.11 24.54 13.50
CA ASP A 287 -4.74 24.36 14.82
C ASP A 287 -6.18 24.87 14.88
N LEU A 288 -6.74 25.40 13.80
CA LEU A 288 -8.12 25.87 13.72
C LEU A 288 -9.12 24.71 13.83
N GLU A 289 -10.28 25.00 14.45
CA GLU A 289 -11.43 24.09 14.42
C GLU A 289 -11.88 23.86 12.98
N GLY A 290 -11.99 22.60 12.54
CA GLY A 290 -12.26 22.21 11.17
C GLY A 290 -11.04 21.64 10.43
N VAL A 291 -9.86 21.61 11.07
CA VAL A 291 -8.67 20.94 10.52
C VAL A 291 -8.55 19.54 11.12
N TYR A 292 -8.47 18.53 10.25
CA TYR A 292 -8.47 17.11 10.64
C TYR A 292 -7.35 16.35 9.96
N GLY A 293 -6.71 15.44 10.70
CA GLY A 293 -5.82 14.44 10.13
C GLY A 293 -6.58 13.29 9.48
N ALA A 294 -6.09 12.81 8.35
CA ALA A 294 -6.69 11.68 7.64
C ALA A 294 -6.77 10.41 8.47
N ALA A 295 -5.74 10.10 9.29
CA ALA A 295 -5.74 8.90 10.13
C ALA A 295 -6.94 8.87 11.08
N LYS A 296 -7.33 10.01 11.65
CA LYS A 296 -8.47 10.09 12.58
C LYS A 296 -9.81 9.92 11.89
N PHE A 297 -9.94 10.43 10.67
CA PHE A 297 -11.14 10.22 9.86
C PHE A 297 -11.24 8.75 9.40
N VAL A 298 -10.13 8.15 8.97
CA VAL A 298 -10.03 6.72 8.65
C VAL A 298 -10.40 5.84 9.86
N GLU A 299 -9.83 6.13 11.04
CA GLU A 299 -10.21 5.45 12.28
C GLU A 299 -11.73 5.50 12.54
N TRP A 300 -12.36 6.62 12.26
CA TRP A 300 -13.80 6.78 12.44
C TRP A 300 -14.59 5.95 11.43
N TYR A 301 -14.35 6.11 10.13
CA TYR A 301 -15.16 5.42 9.12
C TYR A 301 -14.90 3.91 9.06
N ASP A 302 -13.72 3.46 9.46
CA ASP A 302 -13.41 2.04 9.58
C ASP A 302 -13.84 1.42 10.93
N GLY A 303 -14.42 2.21 11.85
CA GLY A 303 -14.91 1.72 13.13
C GLY A 303 -13.79 1.27 14.08
N TYR A 304 -12.70 2.03 14.14
CA TYR A 304 -11.57 1.72 15.02
C TYR A 304 -12.01 1.66 16.50
N PRO A 305 -11.63 0.63 17.29
CA PRO A 305 -12.19 0.38 18.62
C PRO A 305 -12.06 1.55 19.61
N THR A 306 -10.97 2.31 19.54
CA THR A 306 -10.72 3.48 20.38
C THR A 306 -10.89 4.81 19.64
N GLY A 307 -11.41 4.77 18.40
CA GLY A 307 -11.66 5.94 17.58
C GLY A 307 -12.88 6.74 18.02
N ALA A 308 -13.08 7.91 17.41
CA ALA A 308 -14.27 8.72 17.62
C ALA A 308 -15.54 7.94 17.25
N ARG A 309 -16.62 8.16 17.99
CA ARG A 309 -17.94 7.56 17.67
C ARG A 309 -18.76 8.45 16.77
N GLU A 310 -18.50 9.74 16.77
CA GLU A 310 -19.14 10.74 15.92
C GLU A 310 -18.09 11.53 15.17
N TRP A 311 -18.45 12.02 13.98
CA TRP A 311 -17.60 12.87 13.18
C TRP A 311 -18.39 14.11 12.71
N PRO A 312 -17.82 15.33 12.77
CA PRO A 312 -18.53 16.55 12.41
C PRO A 312 -18.55 16.77 10.89
N LEU A 313 -19.47 16.11 10.18
CA LEU A 313 -19.69 16.27 8.74
C LEU A 313 -20.65 17.43 8.42
N THR A 314 -20.37 18.61 8.97
CA THR A 314 -21.23 19.81 8.87
C THR A 314 -20.80 20.81 7.81
N ALA A 315 -19.60 20.68 7.28
CA ALA A 315 -19.04 21.52 6.22
C ALA A 315 -19.70 21.24 4.88
N GLU A 316 -20.08 22.29 4.15
CA GLU A 316 -20.56 22.18 2.76
C GLU A 316 -19.40 22.20 1.76
N ASN A 317 -18.33 22.96 2.07
CA ASN A 317 -17.13 23.07 1.23
C ASN A 317 -15.95 22.49 2.01
N VAL A 318 -15.28 21.51 1.43
CA VAL A 318 -14.25 20.71 2.09
C VAL A 318 -12.97 20.73 1.25
N ALA A 319 -11.81 20.83 1.91
CA ALA A 319 -10.51 20.62 1.29
C ALA A 319 -9.87 19.31 1.76
N VAL A 320 -9.23 18.60 0.86
CA VAL A 320 -8.34 17.47 1.15
C VAL A 320 -6.94 17.80 0.63
N ILE A 321 -5.93 17.66 1.48
CA ILE A 321 -4.52 17.91 1.14
C ILE A 321 -3.79 16.58 1.00
N GLY A 322 -3.35 16.22 -0.19
CA GLY A 322 -2.58 15.01 -0.41
C GLY A 322 -2.65 14.50 -1.84
N GLY A 323 -1.66 13.72 -2.25
CA GLY A 323 -1.59 13.10 -3.58
C GLY A 323 -1.30 11.60 -3.54
N GLY A 324 -1.77 10.90 -2.50
CA GLY A 324 -1.66 9.45 -2.33
C GLY A 324 -3.02 8.79 -2.15
N ASN A 325 -3.08 7.45 -2.15
CA ASN A 325 -4.31 6.67 -2.04
C ASN A 325 -5.19 7.09 -0.84
N VAL A 326 -4.59 7.35 0.32
CA VAL A 326 -5.35 7.81 1.51
C VAL A 326 -6.08 9.12 1.27
N ALA A 327 -5.50 10.05 0.49
CA ALA A 327 -6.19 11.31 0.14
C ALA A 327 -7.39 11.04 -0.78
N MET A 328 -7.23 10.11 -1.73
CA MET A 328 -8.32 9.66 -2.60
C MET A 328 -9.42 8.97 -1.80
N ASP A 329 -9.06 8.05 -0.88
CA ASP A 329 -10.01 7.39 0.02
C ASP A 329 -10.82 8.40 0.85
N VAL A 330 -10.13 9.34 1.53
CA VAL A 330 -10.76 10.38 2.33
C VAL A 330 -11.73 11.21 1.49
N ALA A 331 -11.29 11.64 0.31
CA ALA A 331 -12.11 12.45 -0.60
C ALA A 331 -13.34 11.66 -1.10
N ARG A 332 -13.14 10.39 -1.45
CA ARG A 332 -14.21 9.50 -1.92
C ARG A 332 -15.25 9.24 -0.81
N GLU A 333 -14.79 8.89 0.40
CA GLU A 333 -15.71 8.62 1.52
C GLU A 333 -16.49 9.86 1.95
N LEU A 334 -15.93 11.07 1.83
CA LEU A 334 -16.65 12.33 2.03
C LEU A 334 -17.73 12.60 0.98
N MET A 335 -17.63 11.96 -0.20
CA MET A 335 -18.58 12.15 -1.31
C MET A 335 -19.51 10.95 -1.53
N ARG A 336 -19.37 9.88 -0.72
CA ARG A 336 -20.20 8.67 -0.83
C ARG A 336 -21.63 8.87 -0.33
N ASN A 337 -22.54 8.07 -0.88
CA ASN A 337 -23.90 7.90 -0.36
C ASN A 337 -23.90 6.85 0.77
N ALA A 338 -24.57 7.16 1.87
CA ALA A 338 -24.62 6.29 3.05
C ALA A 338 -25.29 4.93 2.77
N ASP A 339 -26.37 4.93 1.99
CA ASP A 339 -27.12 3.70 1.69
C ASP A 339 -26.30 2.77 0.79
N ASP A 340 -25.55 3.34 -0.18
CA ASP A 340 -24.64 2.57 -1.05
C ASP A 340 -23.50 1.94 -0.24
N LEU A 341 -22.87 2.69 0.66
CA LEU A 341 -21.85 2.18 1.58
C LEU A 341 -22.41 1.08 2.48
N LYS A 342 -23.57 1.30 3.10
CA LYS A 342 -24.20 0.31 3.98
C LYS A 342 -24.48 -1.01 3.23
N ALA A 343 -24.98 -0.92 2.01
CA ALA A 343 -25.35 -2.10 1.25
C ALA A 343 -24.16 -2.96 0.81
N LYS A 344 -22.96 -2.35 0.62
CA LYS A 344 -21.80 -3.00 -0.02
C LYS A 344 -20.61 -3.23 0.92
N THR A 345 -20.66 -2.71 2.15
CA THR A 345 -19.49 -2.67 3.03
C THR A 345 -19.79 -3.13 4.45
N ASP A 346 -18.74 -3.21 5.28
CA ASP A 346 -18.79 -3.64 6.67
C ASP A 346 -18.95 -2.48 7.67
N ILE A 347 -19.31 -1.26 7.22
CA ILE A 347 -19.42 -0.08 8.08
C ILE A 347 -20.37 -0.30 9.26
N PRO A 348 -20.03 0.21 10.45
CA PRO A 348 -20.91 0.18 11.61
C PRO A 348 -22.02 1.24 11.52
N ASP A 349 -23.06 1.11 12.36
CA ASP A 349 -24.24 1.97 12.30
C ASP A 349 -23.92 3.46 12.52
N ASN A 350 -23.01 3.79 13.44
CA ASN A 350 -22.62 5.18 13.70
C ASN A 350 -21.97 5.85 12.48
N VAL A 351 -21.26 5.11 11.65
CA VAL A 351 -20.67 5.61 10.40
C VAL A 351 -21.76 5.81 9.35
N TYR A 352 -22.65 4.84 9.18
CA TYR A 352 -23.82 4.97 8.31
C TYR A 352 -24.65 6.22 8.66
N GLU A 353 -24.99 6.40 9.93
CA GLU A 353 -25.73 7.57 10.39
C GLU A 353 -24.95 8.87 10.21
N GLY A 354 -23.63 8.84 10.44
CA GLY A 354 -22.75 10.00 10.26
C GLY A 354 -22.71 10.45 8.82
N ILE A 355 -22.42 9.53 7.89
CA ILE A 355 -22.39 9.81 6.44
C ILE A 355 -23.77 10.22 5.93
N GLY A 356 -24.86 9.65 6.46
CA GLY A 356 -26.22 10.08 6.12
C GLY A 356 -26.55 11.53 6.51
N ARG A 357 -25.80 12.11 7.44
CA ARG A 357 -25.91 13.53 7.86
C ARG A 357 -24.87 14.44 7.19
N ASN A 358 -24.01 13.91 6.34
CA ASN A 358 -22.94 14.66 5.69
C ASN A 358 -23.50 15.76 4.78
N LYS A 359 -22.98 16.98 4.96
CA LYS A 359 -23.41 18.18 4.22
C LYS A 359 -22.48 18.56 3.09
N ALA A 360 -21.39 17.82 2.86
CA ALA A 360 -20.40 18.16 1.84
C ALA A 360 -21.04 18.16 0.45
N LYS A 361 -20.92 19.30 -0.24
CA LYS A 361 -21.38 19.55 -1.61
C LYS A 361 -20.23 19.79 -2.56
N VAL A 362 -19.19 20.46 -2.06
CA VAL A 362 -18.00 20.79 -2.86
C VAL A 362 -16.77 20.28 -2.15
N LEU A 363 -15.97 19.49 -2.85
CA LEU A 363 -14.69 18.99 -2.37
C LEU A 363 -13.56 19.45 -3.31
N HIS A 364 -12.50 19.97 -2.72
CA HIS A 364 -11.26 20.33 -3.39
C HIS A 364 -10.12 19.41 -2.92
N LEU A 365 -9.54 18.61 -3.82
CA LEU A 365 -8.34 17.83 -3.56
C LEU A 365 -7.12 18.60 -4.08
N PHE A 366 -6.21 18.98 -3.19
CA PHE A 366 -5.00 19.71 -3.54
C PHE A 366 -3.77 18.82 -3.56
N ILE A 367 -3.13 18.73 -4.72
CA ILE A 367 -1.93 17.95 -5.00
C ILE A 367 -0.81 18.92 -5.37
N ARG A 368 0.22 19.01 -4.52
CA ARG A 368 1.30 20.00 -4.64
C ARG A 368 2.25 19.82 -5.82
N ARG A 369 2.12 18.72 -6.57
CA ARG A 369 2.96 18.38 -7.72
C ARG A 369 2.09 18.04 -8.93
N GLY A 370 2.75 17.90 -10.09
CA GLY A 370 2.11 17.48 -11.32
C GLY A 370 1.65 16.02 -11.30
N VAL A 371 1.02 15.62 -12.39
CA VAL A 371 0.41 14.30 -12.59
C VAL A 371 1.41 13.17 -12.42
N ALA A 372 2.63 13.31 -12.97
CA ALA A 372 3.68 12.28 -12.91
C ALA A 372 4.14 11.95 -11.49
N GLN A 373 4.01 12.89 -10.56
CA GLN A 373 4.44 12.73 -9.18
C GLN A 373 3.28 12.37 -8.23
N ALA A 374 2.06 12.21 -8.75
CA ALA A 374 0.92 11.68 -7.99
C ALA A 374 1.23 10.24 -7.54
N LYS A 375 0.88 9.93 -6.28
CA LYS A 375 1.21 8.63 -5.66
C LYS A 375 -0.01 7.72 -5.52
N PHE A 376 -1.17 8.17 -5.95
CA PHE A 376 -2.35 7.32 -6.03
C PHE A 376 -2.32 6.48 -7.31
N SER A 377 -3.02 5.37 -7.30
CA SER A 377 -3.12 4.48 -8.46
C SER A 377 -4.20 4.97 -9.45
N VAL A 378 -4.09 4.55 -10.71
CA VAL A 378 -5.15 4.76 -11.73
C VAL A 378 -6.48 4.18 -11.26
N GLN A 379 -6.45 3.08 -10.50
CA GLN A 379 -7.65 2.46 -9.95
C GLN A 379 -8.41 3.41 -9.02
N GLU A 380 -7.70 4.14 -8.14
CA GLU A 380 -8.31 5.14 -7.26
C GLU A 380 -9.01 6.25 -8.06
N LEU A 381 -8.39 6.68 -9.15
CA LEU A 381 -8.99 7.68 -10.03
C LEU A 381 -10.29 7.17 -10.66
N ARG A 382 -10.30 5.92 -11.15
CA ARG A 382 -11.49 5.26 -11.71
C ARG A 382 -12.62 5.05 -10.68
N GLU A 383 -12.28 4.85 -9.42
CA GLU A 383 -13.29 4.77 -8.36
C GLU A 383 -13.99 6.12 -8.11
N MET A 384 -13.26 7.25 -8.34
CA MET A 384 -13.85 8.58 -8.26
C MET A 384 -14.87 8.85 -9.36
N GLU A 385 -14.61 8.38 -10.58
CA GLU A 385 -15.55 8.51 -11.71
C GLU A 385 -16.88 7.82 -11.43
N LYS A 386 -16.89 6.77 -10.62
CA LYS A 386 -18.07 5.95 -10.33
C LYS A 386 -18.92 6.47 -9.17
N LEU A 387 -18.61 7.65 -8.63
CA LEU A 387 -19.38 8.22 -7.52
C LEU A 387 -20.74 8.72 -8.00
N PRO A 388 -21.87 8.10 -7.58
CA PRO A 388 -23.19 8.52 -8.02
C PRO A 388 -23.53 9.93 -7.49
N GLY A 389 -24.07 10.78 -8.36
CA GLY A 389 -24.46 12.15 -8.00
C GLY A 389 -23.29 13.11 -7.74
N VAL A 390 -22.08 12.75 -8.15
CA VAL A 390 -20.88 13.58 -8.00
C VAL A 390 -20.27 13.90 -9.34
N GLN A 391 -20.17 15.19 -9.67
CA GLN A 391 -19.45 15.67 -10.83
C GLN A 391 -17.96 15.80 -10.51
N LEU A 392 -17.10 15.01 -11.18
CA LEU A 392 -15.65 15.12 -11.08
C LEU A 392 -15.15 16.19 -12.06
N ILE A 393 -14.37 17.15 -11.57
CA ILE A 393 -13.92 18.32 -12.33
C ILE A 393 -12.39 18.44 -12.23
N ILE A 394 -11.74 18.50 -13.39
CA ILE A 394 -10.32 18.82 -13.51
C ILE A 394 -10.22 20.00 -14.47
N ASN A 395 -9.86 21.17 -13.95
CA ASN A 395 -9.76 22.37 -14.78
C ASN A 395 -8.56 22.28 -15.74
N GLU A 396 -8.62 23.06 -16.82
CA GLU A 396 -7.55 23.09 -17.82
C GLU A 396 -6.19 23.51 -17.21
N ASP A 397 -6.21 24.54 -16.37
CA ASP A 397 -5.02 25.05 -15.68
C ASP A 397 -4.42 24.04 -14.68
N ASP A 398 -5.24 23.16 -14.12
CA ASP A 398 -4.82 22.10 -13.19
C ASP A 398 -4.17 20.90 -13.91
N PHE A 399 -4.37 20.80 -15.23
CA PHE A 399 -3.92 19.68 -16.06
C PHE A 399 -2.85 20.09 -17.08
N GLU A 400 -1.96 20.97 -16.70
CA GLU A 400 -0.80 21.28 -17.54
C GLU A 400 0.23 20.15 -17.44
N LEU A 401 0.56 19.52 -18.60
CA LEU A 401 1.61 18.52 -18.66
C LEU A 401 2.97 19.22 -18.69
N ASP A 402 3.68 19.15 -17.59
CA ASP A 402 5.07 19.57 -17.52
C ASP A 402 6.01 18.61 -18.28
N ASP A 403 7.23 19.07 -18.55
CA ASP A 403 8.24 18.30 -19.29
C ASP A 403 8.60 16.98 -18.59
N ASP A 404 8.61 16.96 -17.26
CA ASP A 404 8.89 15.77 -16.44
C ASP A 404 7.78 14.73 -16.58
N THR A 405 6.51 15.15 -16.53
CA THR A 405 5.36 14.27 -16.78
C THR A 405 5.40 13.65 -18.17
N ILE A 406 5.75 14.43 -19.20
CA ILE A 406 5.89 13.96 -20.58
C ILE A 406 7.02 12.94 -20.71
N GLU A 407 8.17 13.22 -20.11
CA GLU A 407 9.32 12.31 -20.13
C GLU A 407 9.02 11.02 -19.37
N MET A 408 8.42 11.11 -18.19
CA MET A 408 8.03 9.96 -17.38
C MET A 408 6.95 9.10 -18.07
N ALA A 409 5.91 9.70 -18.64
CA ALA A 409 4.89 8.97 -19.40
C ALA A 409 5.47 8.24 -20.64
N GLY A 410 6.55 8.77 -21.22
CA GLY A 410 7.29 8.10 -22.28
C GLY A 410 8.03 6.84 -21.83
N LYS A 411 8.47 6.79 -20.57
CA LYS A 411 9.31 5.72 -20.00
C LYS A 411 8.54 4.77 -19.10
N ASP A 412 7.59 5.27 -18.33
CA ASP A 412 6.84 4.52 -17.33
C ASP A 412 5.39 4.28 -17.76
N LYS A 413 4.98 3.01 -17.71
CA LYS A 413 3.62 2.57 -18.10
C LYS A 413 2.55 3.15 -17.16
N LEU A 414 2.82 3.20 -15.85
CA LEU A 414 1.83 3.65 -14.87
C LEU A 414 1.56 5.14 -15.01
N THR A 415 2.61 5.96 -15.16
CA THR A 415 2.48 7.40 -15.42
C THR A 415 1.70 7.65 -16.72
N ARG A 416 1.98 6.88 -17.76
CA ARG A 416 1.24 6.96 -19.03
C ARG A 416 -0.25 6.66 -18.83
N GLN A 417 -0.58 5.57 -18.15
CA GLN A 417 -1.97 5.20 -17.87
C GLN A 417 -2.69 6.28 -17.03
N MET A 418 -2.00 6.89 -16.08
CA MET A 418 -2.55 8.00 -15.29
C MET A 418 -2.88 9.21 -16.17
N VAL A 419 -1.97 9.60 -17.03
CA VAL A 419 -2.18 10.71 -17.99
C VAL A 419 -3.35 10.40 -18.93
N GLU A 420 -3.41 9.17 -19.46
CA GLU A 420 -4.49 8.71 -20.35
C GLU A 420 -5.86 8.78 -19.66
N GLU A 421 -5.94 8.34 -18.42
CA GLU A 421 -7.19 8.35 -17.64
C GLU A 421 -7.64 9.79 -17.32
N LEU A 422 -6.73 10.65 -16.89
CA LEU A 422 -7.05 12.06 -16.62
C LEU A 422 -7.53 12.80 -17.88
N PHE A 423 -6.95 12.49 -19.03
CA PHE A 423 -7.47 13.02 -20.30
C PHE A 423 -8.86 12.52 -20.63
N ALA A 424 -9.14 11.24 -20.35
CA ALA A 424 -10.47 10.66 -20.56
C ALA A 424 -11.54 11.35 -19.68
N ILE A 425 -11.21 11.55 -18.40
CA ILE A 425 -12.06 12.26 -17.44
C ILE A 425 -12.36 13.67 -17.93
N ARG A 426 -11.33 14.40 -18.33
CA ARG A 426 -11.51 15.76 -18.83
C ARG A 426 -12.37 15.82 -20.08
N GLU A 427 -12.14 14.92 -21.05
CA GLU A 427 -12.96 14.83 -22.26
C GLU A 427 -14.45 14.59 -21.94
N MET A 428 -14.71 13.65 -21.02
CA MET A 428 -16.07 13.39 -20.57
C MET A 428 -16.70 14.59 -19.88
N ALA A 429 -15.94 15.28 -19.02
CA ALA A 429 -16.42 16.49 -18.34
C ALA A 429 -16.71 17.63 -19.32
N GLU A 430 -15.93 17.80 -20.40
CA GLU A 430 -16.19 18.79 -21.45
C GLU A 430 -17.45 18.44 -22.27
N ASP A 431 -17.65 17.15 -22.62
CA ASP A 431 -18.85 16.69 -23.32
C ASP A 431 -20.13 16.86 -22.48
N MET A 432 -20.01 16.77 -21.14
CA MET A 432 -21.12 16.91 -20.20
C MET A 432 -21.46 18.35 -19.83
N GLN A 433 -20.61 19.34 -20.14
CA GLN A 433 -20.87 20.75 -19.83
C GLN A 433 -22.17 21.30 -20.46
N ASP A 434 -22.58 20.73 -21.57
CA ASP A 434 -23.85 21.09 -22.25
C ASP A 434 -25.09 20.48 -21.56
N ASP A 435 -24.92 19.42 -20.75
CA ASP A 435 -26.00 18.68 -20.06
C ASP A 435 -26.27 19.16 -18.62
N GLY A 436 -25.47 20.11 -18.12
CA GLY A 436 -25.56 20.66 -16.76
C GLY A 436 -24.75 19.88 -15.74
N ASP A 437 -25.12 19.96 -14.44
CA ASP A 437 -24.43 19.24 -13.36
C ASP A 437 -24.88 17.78 -13.36
N VAL A 438 -24.07 16.89 -13.95
CA VAL A 438 -24.31 15.45 -14.04
C VAL A 438 -23.07 14.65 -13.61
N ASP A 439 -23.30 13.41 -13.12
CA ASP A 439 -22.24 12.45 -12.86
C ASP A 439 -21.78 11.74 -14.15
N PHE A 440 -20.79 10.87 -14.06
CA PHE A 440 -20.23 10.15 -15.23
C PHE A 440 -21.21 9.17 -15.90
N GLU A 441 -22.33 8.84 -15.25
CA GLU A 441 -23.40 8.02 -15.83
C GLU A 441 -24.52 8.88 -16.46
N GLY A 442 -24.39 10.23 -16.38
CA GLY A 442 -25.38 11.18 -16.89
C GLY A 442 -26.56 11.41 -15.94
N ASN A 443 -26.46 10.98 -14.66
CA ASN A 443 -27.47 11.28 -13.65
C ASN A 443 -27.25 12.68 -13.06
N PRO A 444 -28.31 13.37 -12.58
CA PRO A 444 -28.15 14.66 -11.90
C PRO A 444 -27.14 14.59 -10.75
N ALA A 445 -26.16 15.49 -10.74
CA ALA A 445 -25.17 15.63 -9.68
C ALA A 445 -25.52 16.83 -8.79
N ASP A 446 -25.54 16.62 -7.48
CA ASP A 446 -25.72 17.67 -6.47
C ASP A 446 -24.43 17.96 -5.70
N ARG A 447 -23.34 17.27 -6.04
CA ARG A 447 -22.01 17.41 -5.45
C ARG A 447 -20.97 17.61 -6.54
N ARG A 448 -19.90 18.36 -6.19
CA ARG A 448 -18.78 18.63 -7.09
C ARG A 448 -17.47 18.26 -6.43
N TYR A 449 -16.60 17.55 -7.18
CA TYR A 449 -15.29 17.13 -6.73
C TYR A 449 -14.21 17.67 -7.66
N TYR A 450 -13.44 18.62 -7.19
CA TYR A 450 -12.34 19.27 -7.92
C TYR A 450 -11.01 18.61 -7.57
N VAL A 451 -10.21 18.27 -8.59
CA VAL A 451 -8.84 17.79 -8.41
C VAL A 451 -7.88 18.85 -8.94
N HIS A 452 -7.04 19.39 -8.07
CA HIS A 452 -6.07 20.43 -8.36
C HIS A 452 -4.65 19.88 -8.30
N PHE A 453 -4.01 19.72 -9.46
CA PHE A 453 -2.57 19.44 -9.55
C PHE A 453 -1.77 20.74 -9.46
N ASN A 454 -0.47 20.62 -9.17
CA ASN A 454 0.42 21.77 -9.04
C ASN A 454 -0.09 22.84 -8.07
N SER A 455 -0.72 22.41 -7.00
CA SER A 455 -1.46 23.24 -6.05
C SER A 455 -1.00 22.97 -4.64
N ALA A 456 -0.12 23.83 -4.09
CA ALA A 456 0.47 23.65 -2.76
C ALA A 456 -0.23 24.54 -1.71
N PRO A 457 -0.95 23.95 -0.73
CA PRO A 457 -1.47 24.73 0.39
C PRO A 457 -0.35 25.43 1.16
N THR A 458 -0.59 26.71 1.52
CA THR A 458 0.38 27.56 2.21
C THR A 458 -0.13 28.07 3.55
N GLU A 459 -1.43 28.25 3.70
CA GLU A 459 -2.06 28.78 4.90
C GLU A 459 -3.53 28.32 4.99
N ILE A 460 -4.02 28.08 6.19
CA ILE A 460 -5.44 27.89 6.47
C ILE A 460 -5.95 29.17 7.13
N LEU A 461 -6.88 29.83 6.47
CA LEU A 461 -7.42 31.09 6.90
C LEU A 461 -8.60 30.84 7.84
N GLY A 462 -8.61 31.49 8.98
CA GLY A 462 -9.64 31.35 10.01
C GLY A 462 -10.43 32.61 10.30
N GLU A 463 -11.64 32.43 10.82
CA GLU A 463 -12.45 33.44 11.44
C GLU A 463 -13.08 32.85 12.71
N ASP A 464 -13.01 33.57 13.83
CA ASP A 464 -13.52 33.13 15.15
C ASP A 464 -12.98 31.74 15.58
N GLY A 465 -11.71 31.41 15.23
CA GLY A 465 -11.07 30.15 15.58
C GLY A 465 -11.46 28.96 14.69
N LYS A 466 -12.26 29.17 13.64
CA LYS A 466 -12.73 28.14 12.71
C LYS A 466 -12.18 28.36 11.32
N VAL A 467 -12.05 27.29 10.56
CA VAL A 467 -11.66 27.32 9.16
C VAL A 467 -12.69 28.10 8.34
N LYS A 468 -12.19 29.01 7.48
CA LYS A 468 -13.00 29.81 6.55
C LYS A 468 -12.54 29.66 5.10
N ALA A 469 -11.24 29.49 4.87
CA ALA A 469 -10.68 29.28 3.55
C ALA A 469 -9.32 28.59 3.65
N ILE A 470 -8.84 28.07 2.53
CA ILE A 470 -7.48 27.58 2.37
C ILE A 470 -6.78 28.39 1.27
N ARG A 471 -5.60 28.90 1.57
CA ARG A 471 -4.73 29.58 0.60
C ARG A 471 -3.80 28.57 -0.05
N VAL A 472 -3.83 28.55 -1.36
CA VAL A 472 -3.06 27.62 -2.19
C VAL A 472 -2.17 28.41 -3.14
N GLU A 473 -0.91 28.03 -3.26
CA GLU A 473 0.04 28.58 -4.20
C GLU A 473 0.21 27.66 -5.40
N ARG A 474 0.19 28.20 -6.59
CA ARG A 474 0.51 27.48 -7.82
C ARG A 474 1.97 27.03 -7.77
N THR A 475 2.24 25.83 -8.21
CA THR A 475 3.60 25.27 -8.29
C THR A 475 3.87 24.76 -9.70
N GLU A 476 5.14 24.62 -10.04
CA GLU A 476 5.62 24.02 -11.28
C GLU A 476 6.76 23.05 -11.01
N THR A 477 6.97 22.08 -11.88
CA THR A 477 8.15 21.20 -11.83
C THR A 477 9.24 21.79 -12.72
N GLY A 478 10.36 22.21 -12.11
CA GLY A 478 11.49 22.74 -12.85
C GLY A 478 12.27 21.68 -13.61
N ALA A 479 13.16 22.10 -14.49
CA ALA A 479 14.05 21.22 -15.25
C ALA A 479 15.00 20.36 -14.37
N ASP A 480 15.10 20.68 -13.07
CA ASP A 480 15.83 19.91 -12.06
C ASP A 480 14.97 18.81 -11.39
N GLY A 481 13.74 18.62 -11.84
CA GLY A 481 12.76 17.69 -11.29
C GLY A 481 12.24 18.09 -9.90
N ARG A 482 12.51 19.32 -9.45
CA ARG A 482 12.04 19.84 -8.17
C ARG A 482 10.82 20.74 -8.35
N MET A 483 9.99 20.73 -7.33
CA MET A 483 8.85 21.62 -7.25
C MET A 483 9.33 23.06 -6.96
N HIS A 484 8.90 24.01 -7.77
CA HIS A 484 9.10 25.44 -7.60
C HIS A 484 7.77 26.14 -7.33
N ARG A 485 7.80 27.18 -6.54
CA ARG A 485 6.66 28.03 -6.22
C ARG A 485 6.61 29.21 -7.19
N THR A 486 5.41 29.53 -7.71
CA THR A 486 5.25 30.60 -8.71
C THR A 486 5.00 31.97 -8.10
N GLY A 487 4.55 32.03 -6.84
CA GLY A 487 4.08 33.25 -6.19
C GLY A 487 2.64 33.63 -6.55
N GLU A 488 1.91 32.77 -7.26
CA GLU A 488 0.49 32.95 -7.58
C GLU A 488 -0.37 32.23 -6.53
N PHE A 489 -1.26 32.98 -5.87
CA PHE A 489 -2.07 32.47 -4.77
C PHE A 489 -3.56 32.55 -5.10
N THR A 490 -4.29 31.52 -4.67
CA THR A 490 -5.75 31.49 -4.73
C THR A 490 -6.29 31.07 -3.37
N ASP A 491 -7.31 31.79 -2.88
CA ASP A 491 -8.03 31.47 -1.66
C ASP A 491 -9.31 30.73 -2.02
N TYR A 492 -9.45 29.49 -1.52
CA TYR A 492 -10.64 28.66 -1.70
C TYR A 492 -11.48 28.69 -0.43
N PRO A 493 -12.73 29.15 -0.49
CA PRO A 493 -13.65 29.09 0.67
C PRO A 493 -13.93 27.65 1.05
N VAL A 494 -13.57 27.25 2.27
CA VAL A 494 -13.84 25.91 2.83
C VAL A 494 -14.07 26.01 4.32
N GLU A 495 -14.88 25.13 4.88
CA GLU A 495 -15.20 25.06 6.30
C GLU A 495 -14.49 23.89 7.01
N ALA A 496 -13.96 22.92 6.25
CA ALA A 496 -13.15 21.83 6.77
C ALA A 496 -11.95 21.52 5.88
N VAL A 497 -10.84 21.14 6.50
CA VAL A 497 -9.60 20.74 5.84
C VAL A 497 -9.14 19.39 6.39
N TYR A 498 -8.99 18.40 5.51
CA TYR A 498 -8.42 17.10 5.84
C TYR A 498 -7.01 16.99 5.25
N HIS A 499 -6.02 16.61 6.08
CA HIS A 499 -4.67 16.44 5.57
C HIS A 499 -4.23 14.97 5.54
N ALA A 500 -3.95 14.46 4.34
CA ALA A 500 -3.48 13.10 4.06
C ALA A 500 -2.03 13.14 3.50
N ILE A 501 -1.12 13.77 4.27
CA ILE A 501 0.28 14.02 3.86
C ILE A 501 1.24 12.91 4.30
N GLY A 502 0.68 11.80 4.75
CA GLY A 502 1.38 10.59 5.19
C GLY A 502 1.30 10.34 6.68
N TYR A 503 1.63 9.11 7.06
CA TYR A 503 1.59 8.64 8.44
C TYR A 503 2.98 8.59 9.06
N ARG A 504 3.04 8.41 10.37
CA ARG A 504 4.21 8.06 11.16
C ARG A 504 3.87 6.94 12.14
N PRO A 505 4.85 6.12 12.56
CA PRO A 505 4.60 5.07 13.55
C PRO A 505 4.16 5.65 14.89
N ALA A 506 3.47 4.84 15.69
CA ALA A 506 3.28 5.13 17.09
C ALA A 506 4.62 4.92 17.83
N GLU A 507 4.82 5.69 18.90
CA GLU A 507 6.01 5.54 19.73
C GLU A 507 6.05 4.16 20.40
N ALA A 508 7.20 3.49 20.31
CA ALA A 508 7.51 2.24 21.01
C ALA A 508 8.54 2.54 22.10
N PRO A 509 8.19 2.42 23.38
CA PRO A 509 9.10 2.76 24.49
C PRO A 509 10.42 2.00 24.40
N GLY A 510 11.53 2.73 24.53
CA GLY A 510 12.88 2.17 24.50
C GLY A 510 13.41 1.84 23.10
N ILE A 511 12.71 2.24 22.03
CA ILE A 511 13.15 2.07 20.65
C ILE A 511 13.43 3.45 20.02
N ALA A 512 14.57 3.60 19.34
CA ALA A 512 14.93 4.81 18.63
C ALA A 512 14.20 4.93 17.29
N TYR A 513 14.06 6.18 16.83
CA TYR A 513 13.42 6.53 15.55
C TYR A 513 14.41 7.30 14.68
N ASP A 514 14.13 7.40 13.39
CA ASP A 514 14.84 8.29 12.49
C ASP A 514 14.68 9.77 12.92
N GLU A 515 15.52 10.66 12.40
CA GLU A 515 15.54 12.09 12.78
C GLU A 515 14.18 12.79 12.67
N HIS A 516 13.31 12.29 11.79
CA HIS A 516 11.99 12.87 11.53
C HIS A 516 10.85 12.10 12.21
N GLY A 517 11.14 11.03 12.97
CA GLY A 517 10.14 10.16 13.58
C GLY A 517 9.26 9.44 12.55
N ALA A 518 9.78 9.22 11.33
CA ALA A 518 9.03 8.61 10.23
C ALA A 518 9.06 7.08 10.25
N HIS A 519 10.09 6.47 10.86
CA HIS A 519 10.23 5.03 11.05
C HIS A 519 11.18 4.71 12.20
N LEU A 520 11.24 3.45 12.62
CA LEU A 520 12.22 3.01 13.62
C LEU A 520 13.63 3.10 13.05
N ALA A 521 14.57 3.54 13.89
CA ALA A 521 15.99 3.59 13.53
C ALA A 521 16.48 2.17 13.22
N ASN A 522 17.06 1.99 12.04
CA ASN A 522 17.55 0.69 11.60
C ASN A 522 18.75 0.85 10.66
N ALA A 523 19.66 -0.13 10.70
CA ALA A 523 20.91 -0.10 9.97
C ALA A 523 20.67 -0.13 8.46
N ASN A 524 20.93 0.99 7.77
CA ASN A 524 20.86 1.10 6.30
C ASN A 524 19.59 0.50 5.64
N GLY A 525 18.46 0.49 6.37
CA GLY A 525 17.22 -0.09 5.87
C GLY A 525 17.16 -1.62 5.89
N ASP A 526 18.12 -2.31 6.50
CA ASP A 526 18.18 -3.79 6.57
C ASP A 526 17.28 -4.40 7.66
N GLY A 527 16.63 -3.54 8.46
CA GLY A 527 15.67 -3.92 9.49
C GLY A 527 16.26 -4.29 10.84
N ARG A 528 17.57 -4.31 11.01
CA ARG A 528 18.21 -4.41 12.34
C ARG A 528 18.07 -3.10 13.07
N VAL A 529 17.39 -3.10 14.22
CA VAL A 529 17.17 -1.88 15.01
C VAL A 529 18.49 -1.37 15.56
N THR A 530 18.67 -0.04 15.52
CA THR A 530 19.88 0.63 16.03
C THR A 530 19.59 1.47 17.28
N THR A 531 20.65 1.85 18.00
CA THR A 531 20.54 2.71 19.21
C THR A 531 20.15 4.14 18.87
N GLU A 532 20.47 4.61 17.66
CA GLU A 532 20.25 5.96 17.16
C GLU A 532 19.87 5.93 15.68
N ALA A 533 19.37 7.05 15.17
CA ALA A 533 18.91 7.20 13.79
C ALA A 533 20.01 6.92 12.76
N ASP A 534 21.12 7.64 12.84
CA ASP A 534 22.24 7.54 11.91
C ASP A 534 23.51 7.06 12.61
N GLY A 535 24.08 5.94 12.13
CA GLY A 535 25.34 5.41 12.62
C GLY A 535 25.30 4.81 14.01
N GLY A 536 24.12 4.59 14.59
CA GLY A 536 23.94 3.91 15.87
C GLY A 536 24.37 2.44 15.83
N GLU A 537 24.73 1.88 16.98
CA GLU A 537 25.07 0.46 17.12
C GLU A 537 23.82 -0.41 16.92
N ILE A 538 24.00 -1.56 16.26
CA ILE A 538 22.92 -2.54 16.11
C ILE A 538 22.56 -3.08 17.49
N ARG A 539 21.27 -3.03 17.81
CA ARG A 539 20.71 -3.66 18.99
C ARG A 539 20.44 -5.13 18.69
N GLU A 540 21.27 -5.99 19.23
CA GLU A 540 21.14 -7.44 19.03
C GLU A 540 19.73 -7.93 19.35
N ARG A 541 19.20 -8.86 18.52
CA ARG A 541 17.90 -9.51 18.66
C ARG A 541 16.68 -8.62 18.41
N LEU A 542 16.87 -7.33 17.98
CA LEU A 542 15.77 -6.42 17.68
C LEU A 542 15.72 -6.10 16.20
N TYR A 543 14.53 -6.26 15.61
CA TYR A 543 14.29 -6.08 14.19
C TYR A 543 13.03 -5.27 13.94
N ALA A 544 12.93 -4.64 12.78
CA ALA A 544 11.77 -3.91 12.30
C ALA A 544 11.41 -4.32 10.87
N THR A 545 10.12 -4.36 10.55
CA THR A 545 9.61 -4.69 9.21
C THR A 545 8.41 -3.82 8.83
N GLY A 546 8.07 -3.81 7.55
CA GLY A 546 6.92 -3.08 7.02
C GLY A 546 7.04 -1.57 7.20
N TRP A 547 5.92 -0.91 7.46
CA TRP A 547 5.90 0.55 7.63
C TRP A 547 6.61 1.04 8.90
N ALA A 548 6.75 0.19 9.89
CA ALA A 548 7.57 0.50 11.07
C ALA A 548 9.05 0.71 10.70
N LYS A 549 9.56 -0.03 9.70
CA LYS A 549 10.95 0.04 9.21
C LYS A 549 11.18 1.14 8.16
N ARG A 550 10.27 1.29 7.19
CA ARG A 550 10.49 2.11 5.97
C ARG A 550 9.58 3.33 5.86
N GLY A 551 8.74 3.57 6.89
CA GLY A 551 7.64 4.54 6.78
C GLY A 551 6.48 4.03 5.90
N PRO A 552 5.41 4.82 5.73
CA PRO A 552 4.21 4.44 5.00
C PRO A 552 4.41 4.51 3.48
N VAL A 553 5.28 3.66 2.95
CA VAL A 553 5.60 3.57 1.52
C VAL A 553 5.32 2.16 1.02
N GLY A 554 4.69 2.05 -0.15
CA GLY A 554 4.33 0.79 -0.79
C GLY A 554 3.00 0.21 -0.31
N LEU A 555 2.48 -0.72 -1.10
CA LEU A 555 1.21 -1.43 -0.87
C LEU A 555 1.43 -2.71 -0.04
N ILE A 556 0.33 -3.41 0.27
CA ILE A 556 0.36 -4.69 1.02
C ILE A 556 1.24 -5.73 0.31
N GLY A 557 1.23 -5.76 -1.04
CA GLY A 557 2.08 -6.68 -1.83
C GLY A 557 3.57 -6.52 -1.56
N SER A 558 4.08 -5.27 -1.47
CA SER A 558 5.49 -5.00 -1.17
C SER A 558 5.90 -5.38 0.27
N THR A 559 4.93 -5.63 1.15
CA THR A 559 5.19 -6.04 2.53
C THR A 559 5.74 -7.47 2.60
N LYS A 560 5.38 -8.35 1.66
CA LYS A 560 5.90 -9.73 1.63
C LYS A 560 7.39 -9.79 1.28
N SER A 561 7.83 -9.02 0.29
CA SER A 561 9.25 -8.97 -0.09
C SER A 561 10.10 -8.33 1.02
N ASP A 562 9.57 -7.29 1.67
CA ASP A 562 10.21 -6.68 2.84
C ASP A 562 10.34 -7.67 4.00
N ALA A 563 9.26 -8.37 4.35
CA ALA A 563 9.24 -9.40 5.38
C ALA A 563 10.26 -10.52 5.10
N LEU A 564 10.37 -10.97 3.83
CA LEU A 564 11.35 -11.99 3.45
C LEU A 564 12.78 -11.52 3.68
N ALA A 565 13.11 -10.29 3.29
CA ALA A 565 14.45 -9.74 3.50
C ALA A 565 14.83 -9.68 4.99
N ILE A 566 13.89 -9.22 5.85
CA ILE A 566 14.13 -9.11 7.28
C ILE A 566 14.22 -10.47 7.96
N VAL A 567 13.35 -11.40 7.61
CA VAL A 567 13.39 -12.78 8.14
C VAL A 567 14.72 -13.46 7.78
N THR A 568 15.24 -13.24 6.57
CA THR A 568 16.55 -13.77 6.18
C THR A 568 17.66 -13.22 7.10
N ASN A 569 17.68 -11.90 7.33
CA ASN A 569 18.63 -11.28 8.26
C ASN A 569 18.49 -11.82 9.69
N MET A 570 17.25 -12.03 10.16
CA MET A 570 16.98 -12.60 11.49
C MET A 570 17.54 -14.01 11.61
N LEU A 571 17.31 -14.88 10.62
CA LEU A 571 17.79 -16.27 10.63
C LEU A 571 19.31 -16.34 10.60
N GLU A 572 19.99 -15.48 9.83
CA GLU A 572 21.45 -15.38 9.81
C GLU A 572 22.02 -15.00 11.18
N ASP A 573 21.42 -14.00 11.82
CA ASP A 573 21.88 -13.52 13.12
C ASP A 573 21.58 -14.52 14.25
N LEU A 574 20.43 -15.20 14.21
CA LEU A 574 20.09 -16.27 15.14
C LEU A 574 21.04 -17.46 15.00
N ALA A 575 21.43 -17.84 13.79
CA ALA A 575 22.42 -18.88 13.55
C ALA A 575 23.79 -18.49 14.18
N LYS A 576 24.23 -17.27 13.99
CA LYS A 576 25.47 -16.76 14.63
C LYS A 576 25.37 -16.69 16.17
N ALA A 577 24.22 -16.28 16.70
CA ALA A 577 23.99 -16.22 18.15
C ALA A 577 24.00 -17.61 18.79
N ALA A 578 23.45 -18.62 18.12
CA ALA A 578 23.48 -20.01 18.56
C ALA A 578 24.92 -20.54 18.68
N GLU A 579 25.82 -20.20 17.74
CA GLU A 579 27.25 -20.52 17.83
C GLU A 579 27.92 -19.90 19.07
N GLY A 580 27.46 -18.72 19.52
CA GLY A 580 27.94 -18.02 20.71
C GLY A 580 27.29 -18.47 22.02
N GLY A 581 26.34 -19.43 21.98
CA GLY A 581 25.59 -19.88 23.16
C GLY A 581 24.61 -18.85 23.72
N ARG A 582 24.24 -17.83 22.92
CA ARG A 582 23.32 -16.77 23.34
C ARG A 582 21.88 -17.19 23.00
N VAL A 583 21.13 -17.52 24.02
CA VAL A 583 19.70 -17.89 23.95
C VAL A 583 18.92 -17.11 25.00
N ALA A 584 17.60 -17.00 24.84
CA ALA A 584 16.74 -16.39 25.85
C ALA A 584 16.89 -17.12 27.20
N ALA A 585 16.87 -16.35 28.29
CA ALA A 585 17.12 -16.88 29.63
C ALA A 585 15.95 -17.76 30.13
N ASP A 586 14.71 -17.39 29.79
CA ASP A 586 13.50 -18.10 30.18
C ASP A 586 12.93 -18.87 28.98
N ARG A 587 13.02 -20.20 29.06
CA ARG A 587 12.57 -21.13 27.99
C ARG A 587 11.22 -21.75 28.25
N ASP A 588 10.56 -21.39 29.36
CA ASP A 588 9.23 -21.91 29.63
C ASP A 588 8.19 -21.31 28.67
N PRO A 589 7.52 -22.12 27.84
CA PRO A 589 6.53 -21.64 26.89
C PRO A 589 5.32 -20.94 27.53
N GLU A 590 5.01 -21.26 28.79
CA GLU A 590 3.91 -20.62 29.52
C GLU A 590 4.35 -19.37 30.32
N SER A 591 5.62 -18.98 30.23
CA SER A 591 6.17 -17.85 30.99
C SER A 591 5.50 -16.52 30.63
N ILE A 592 5.15 -16.32 29.36
CA ILE A 592 4.45 -15.10 28.90
C ILE A 592 3.01 -15.06 29.42
N ASP A 593 2.31 -16.19 29.41
CA ASP A 593 0.92 -16.28 29.89
C ASP A 593 0.85 -16.01 31.39
N ARG A 594 1.81 -16.54 32.17
CA ARG A 594 1.91 -16.25 33.60
C ARG A 594 2.24 -14.79 33.90
N LEU A 595 3.11 -14.17 33.08
CA LEU A 595 3.43 -12.75 33.20
C LEU A 595 2.18 -11.90 33.01
N LEU A 596 1.45 -12.13 31.89
CA LEU A 596 0.24 -11.40 31.56
C LEU A 596 -0.85 -11.59 32.61
N ALA A 597 -1.09 -12.82 33.04
CA ALA A 597 -2.04 -13.13 34.11
C ALA A 597 -1.65 -12.43 35.45
N GLY A 598 -0.36 -12.42 35.79
CA GLY A 598 0.15 -11.72 36.96
C GLY A 598 -0.04 -10.18 36.93
N ARG A 599 -0.16 -9.61 35.73
CA ARG A 599 -0.48 -8.19 35.49
C ARG A 599 -1.98 -7.93 35.32
N GLY A 600 -2.81 -8.97 35.41
CA GLY A 600 -4.25 -8.87 35.22
C GLY A 600 -4.67 -8.67 33.74
N VAL A 601 -3.77 -8.96 32.82
CA VAL A 601 -4.04 -8.89 31.37
C VAL A 601 -4.60 -10.25 30.92
N ARG A 602 -5.71 -10.19 30.20
CA ARG A 602 -6.38 -11.37 29.63
C ARG A 602 -6.38 -11.25 28.11
N PRO A 603 -5.39 -11.79 27.41
CA PRO A 603 -5.30 -11.66 25.97
C PRO A 603 -6.44 -12.37 25.25
N ILE A 604 -6.76 -11.88 24.06
CA ILE A 604 -7.65 -12.54 23.11
C ILE A 604 -6.80 -13.33 22.13
N ASP A 605 -6.99 -14.63 22.11
CA ASP A 605 -6.33 -15.55 21.19
C ASP A 605 -7.06 -15.65 19.82
N PHE A 606 -6.55 -16.48 18.94
CA PHE A 606 -7.14 -16.67 17.62
C PHE A 606 -8.56 -17.27 17.70
N ALA A 607 -8.83 -18.15 18.65
CA ALA A 607 -10.18 -18.71 18.87
C ALA A 607 -11.16 -17.65 19.35
N GLY A 608 -10.72 -16.74 20.23
CA GLY A 608 -11.50 -15.57 20.66
C GLY A 608 -11.79 -14.62 19.49
N TRP A 609 -10.79 -14.33 18.63
CA TRP A 609 -11.04 -13.56 17.41
C TRP A 609 -12.11 -14.19 16.52
N LYS A 610 -12.07 -15.52 16.30
CA LYS A 610 -13.08 -16.24 15.49
C LYS A 610 -14.51 -16.05 16.01
N LYS A 611 -14.71 -15.91 17.32
CA LYS A 611 -16.03 -15.64 17.91
C LYS A 611 -16.49 -14.22 17.58
N VAL A 612 -15.60 -13.23 17.63
CA VAL A 612 -15.91 -11.85 17.23
C VAL A 612 -16.29 -11.80 15.74
N ASP A 613 -15.50 -12.41 14.85
CA ASP A 613 -15.78 -12.49 13.41
C ASP A 613 -17.13 -13.17 13.12
N ALA A 614 -17.40 -14.28 13.80
CA ALA A 614 -18.67 -14.99 13.64
C ALA A 614 -19.88 -14.14 14.07
N PHE A 615 -19.74 -13.34 15.12
CA PHE A 615 -20.76 -12.40 15.55
C PHE A 615 -20.98 -11.29 14.50
N GLU A 616 -19.89 -10.68 13.99
CA GLU A 616 -19.94 -9.64 12.95
C GLU A 616 -20.62 -10.13 11.67
N ARG A 617 -20.32 -11.38 11.25
CA ARG A 617 -20.99 -12.04 10.12
C ARG A 617 -22.48 -12.27 10.39
N ALA A 618 -22.82 -12.72 11.58
CA ALA A 618 -24.20 -12.95 11.96
C ALA A 618 -25.02 -11.65 12.00
N GLU A 619 -24.43 -10.55 12.49
CA GLU A 619 -25.06 -9.22 12.47
C GLU A 619 -25.18 -8.66 11.05
N GLY A 620 -24.14 -8.82 10.21
CA GLY A 620 -24.17 -8.44 8.80
C GLY A 620 -25.27 -9.17 8.03
N ALA A 621 -25.38 -10.49 8.22
CA ALA A 621 -26.37 -11.32 7.55
C ALA A 621 -27.82 -10.90 7.83
N LYS A 622 -28.12 -10.36 9.01
CA LYS A 622 -29.46 -9.82 9.34
C LYS A 622 -29.84 -8.63 8.46
N GLU A 623 -28.84 -7.93 7.93
CA GLU A 623 -29.00 -6.74 7.07
C GLU A 623 -28.65 -7.03 5.59
N GLY A 624 -28.42 -8.31 5.24
CA GLY A 624 -28.05 -8.70 3.87
C GLY A 624 -26.60 -8.34 3.49
N ARG A 625 -25.73 -8.10 4.47
CA ARG A 625 -24.31 -7.77 4.31
C ARG A 625 -23.44 -8.94 4.73
N GLU A 626 -22.20 -8.99 4.24
CA GLU A 626 -21.24 -10.02 4.62
C GLU A 626 -20.80 -9.89 6.09
N HIS A 627 -20.51 -8.65 6.52
CA HIS A 627 -20.10 -8.31 7.88
C HIS A 627 -20.76 -7.03 8.36
N LYS A 628 -20.85 -6.87 9.66
CA LYS A 628 -21.12 -5.60 10.34
C LYS A 628 -20.15 -5.48 11.52
N LYS A 629 -19.22 -4.53 11.45
CA LYS A 629 -18.16 -4.40 12.45
C LYS A 629 -18.70 -4.08 13.84
N VAL A 630 -18.19 -4.77 14.84
CA VAL A 630 -18.25 -4.37 16.25
C VAL A 630 -17.20 -3.27 16.47
N ILE A 631 -17.59 -2.18 17.13
CA ILE A 631 -16.72 -1.03 17.40
C ILE A 631 -16.36 -0.87 18.88
N ASP A 632 -17.16 -1.44 19.77
CA ASP A 632 -16.93 -1.38 21.21
C ASP A 632 -15.90 -2.41 21.66
N PRO A 633 -14.73 -2.00 22.20
CA PRO A 633 -13.70 -2.91 22.66
C PRO A 633 -14.16 -3.80 23.82
N GLU A 634 -15.06 -3.34 24.70
CA GLU A 634 -15.60 -4.18 25.76
C GLU A 634 -16.47 -5.31 25.20
N GLN A 635 -17.34 -4.98 24.24
CA GLN A 635 -18.13 -6.01 23.55
C GLN A 635 -17.24 -7.02 22.82
N MET A 636 -16.13 -6.57 22.19
CA MET A 636 -15.16 -7.50 21.57
C MET A 636 -14.56 -8.44 22.61
N ARG A 637 -14.17 -7.94 23.80
CA ARG A 637 -13.64 -8.75 24.90
C ARG A 637 -14.66 -9.76 25.41
N GLU A 638 -15.89 -9.32 25.63
CA GLU A 638 -16.99 -10.19 26.07
C GLU A 638 -17.24 -11.33 25.08
N LEU A 639 -17.36 -11.01 23.78
CA LEU A 639 -17.56 -11.99 22.72
C LEU A 639 -16.40 -12.99 22.62
N ALA A 640 -15.17 -12.49 22.68
CA ALA A 640 -13.98 -13.32 22.54
C ALA A 640 -13.84 -14.32 23.70
N HIS A 641 -14.24 -13.94 24.90
CA HIS A 641 -14.10 -14.75 26.10
C HIS A 641 -15.36 -15.54 26.49
N ALA A 642 -16.48 -15.33 25.75
CA ALA A 642 -17.69 -16.15 25.93
C ALA A 642 -17.46 -17.59 25.50
#